data_ec70846ecce1a4f415b73042c5417a83
#
_entry.id   ec70846ecce1a4f415b73042c5417a83
#
_cell.length_a   1.000
_cell.length_b   1.000
_cell.length_c   1.000
_cell.angle_alpha   90.00
_cell.angle_beta   90.00
_cell.angle_gamma   90.00
#
_symmetry.space_group_name_H-M   'P 1'
#
loop_
_entity.id
_entity.type
_entity.pdbx_description
1 polymer ?
#
loop_
_entity_poly.entity_id
_entity_poly.type
_entity_poly.pdbx_seq_one_letter_code
_entity_poly.pdbx_strand_id
1 'polypeptide(L)'
;MAAMALAACSGPAFDPATVADASTEQVTRVEPLSWWTGMKMPLQLMVQGENISEYNVAIEGGKGVSVEKINKADSPNYLFVDVAISANAQPGTYYIVFSKDGQSFKYPYEIAARREGSAERKSFTSADMIYLIMPDRFANGDPSNDSVEGMEDKLARDLPFGRHGGDIQGIIDHLDYISELGATAIWCTPLIEDNLPVTTYHGYACTDYYHIDARFGSNELFKTYVEKAHEKDLKIIMDIVPNHAGSGHWWMEDVPFADWYHVFDTYTGSNIVFSTNMDPNASKQDLYIQESGWFDTSMVDMNLDNPYMLKYFQQWAIWWIEWADLDGFRVDTYPYNEKDPMSEWCAAVMNEYPNFNIVGECWTASIPQLAYWQGGNENKDGFDSHLPSIMDFPLHDAMRAGLVEDNPGWGQGILRVYDILSHDFVYHDLSKMLIFPGNHDTERIGDALRKNPNRLKIAMTLMATMRGIPQIFAGDEIMLVSNNLKYPSDHGGLRVDFPGGWPGDKIDLFTAEGREAQTHNTDGLKVPKGQAADLFNYVSHLFQWRKTKDVIHNGKTLHFMTRDNTYGFFRYDDDDVVFVYVNNSSEPKNVPWSYYAEISDGLKGGVDVMTGQPLEVSDATVVGPQSVIVVEYKK
;
A
#
# COMPACT_ATOMS: atom_id res chain seq x y z
N MET A 1 10.39 51.08 12.43
CA MET A 1 11.29 49.99 12.09
C MET A 1 10.61 49.18 11.02
N ALA A 2 11.08 49.30 9.79
CA ALA A 2 10.49 48.61 8.63
C ALA A 2 11.06 47.18 8.54
N ALA A 3 10.20 46.18 8.58
CA ALA A 3 10.56 44.82 8.29
C ALA A 3 10.74 44.66 6.77
N MET A 4 11.98 44.43 6.33
CA MET A 4 12.27 44.01 4.98
C MET A 4 11.84 42.52 4.84
N ALA A 5 10.81 42.28 4.07
CA ALA A 5 10.47 40.95 3.56
C ALA A 5 11.52 40.57 2.51
N LEU A 6 12.33 39.56 2.81
CA LEU A 6 13.16 38.88 1.82
C LEU A 6 12.20 38.08 0.90
N ALA A 7 11.98 38.57 -0.31
CA ALA A 7 11.39 37.80 -1.38
C ALA A 7 12.42 36.74 -1.80
N ALA A 8 12.18 35.48 -1.45
CA ALA A 8 12.87 34.37 -2.07
C ALA A 8 12.45 34.33 -3.55
N CYS A 9 13.37 34.63 -4.45
CA CYS A 9 13.20 34.33 -5.86
C CYS A 9 13.23 32.83 -6.02
N SER A 10 12.07 32.18 -6.01
CA SER A 10 11.91 30.85 -6.56
C SER A 10 12.12 30.98 -8.07
N GLY A 11 13.22 30.45 -8.59
CA GLY A 11 13.34 30.15 -10.01
C GLY A 11 12.15 29.25 -10.44
N PRO A 12 11.86 29.17 -11.76
CA PRO A 12 10.79 28.30 -12.22
C PRO A 12 11.00 26.90 -11.64
N ALA A 13 9.93 26.30 -11.10
CA ALA A 13 9.98 24.96 -10.56
C ALA A 13 10.46 24.03 -11.69
N PHE A 14 11.49 23.25 -11.40
CA PHE A 14 12.01 22.26 -12.32
C PHE A 14 10.98 21.15 -12.45
N ASP A 15 10.66 20.77 -13.69
CA ASP A 15 9.78 19.66 -14.03
C ASP A 15 10.62 18.45 -14.48
N PRO A 16 10.72 17.39 -13.65
CA PRO A 16 11.49 16.19 -14.01
C PRO A 16 10.99 15.50 -15.27
N ALA A 17 9.70 15.56 -15.57
CA ALA A 17 9.13 14.98 -16.78
C ALA A 17 9.67 15.63 -18.05
N THR A 18 9.95 16.94 -18.03
CA THR A 18 10.57 17.62 -19.17
C THR A 18 12.01 17.18 -19.42
N VAL A 19 12.70 16.62 -18.42
CA VAL A 19 14.07 16.09 -18.58
C VAL A 19 14.07 14.64 -19.04
N ALA A 20 13.09 13.85 -18.60
CA ALA A 20 12.94 12.48 -19.10
C ALA A 20 12.69 12.41 -20.61
N ASP A 21 11.98 13.44 -21.14
CA ASP A 21 11.76 13.60 -22.58
C ASP A 21 12.92 14.33 -23.31
N ALA A 22 13.90 14.87 -22.57
CA ALA A 22 15.06 15.55 -23.12
C ALA A 22 16.17 14.56 -23.50
N SER A 23 15.80 13.46 -24.20
CA SER A 23 16.79 12.59 -24.83
C SER A 23 17.58 13.39 -25.88
N THR A 24 18.91 13.24 -25.85
CA THR A 24 19.74 13.66 -26.99
C THR A 24 19.76 12.52 -28.01
N GLU A 25 20.21 12.77 -29.23
CA GLU A 25 20.38 11.68 -30.20
C GLU A 25 21.27 10.53 -29.70
N GLN A 26 22.09 10.78 -28.66
CA GLN A 26 23.05 9.82 -28.10
C GLN A 26 22.68 9.25 -26.74
N VAL A 27 21.81 9.92 -25.98
CA VAL A 27 21.35 9.47 -24.64
C VAL A 27 19.83 9.37 -24.66
N THR A 28 19.33 8.18 -24.43
CA THR A 28 17.89 7.89 -24.38
C THR A 28 17.33 8.05 -22.97
N ARG A 29 18.10 7.63 -21.94
CA ARG A 29 17.65 7.67 -20.54
C ARG A 29 18.80 8.02 -19.59
N VAL A 30 18.46 8.75 -18.52
CA VAL A 30 19.28 8.93 -17.34
C VAL A 30 18.39 8.75 -16.11
N GLU A 31 18.68 7.76 -15.28
CA GLU A 31 17.88 7.43 -14.10
C GLU A 31 18.76 7.31 -12.86
N PRO A 32 18.32 7.83 -11.69
CA PRO A 32 17.06 8.56 -11.44
C PRO A 32 16.97 9.86 -12.25
N LEU A 33 15.74 10.32 -12.52
CA LEU A 33 15.48 11.49 -13.39
C LEU A 33 16.05 12.82 -12.85
N SER A 34 16.20 12.92 -11.54
CA SER A 34 16.75 14.05 -10.80
C SER A 34 17.23 13.58 -9.43
N TRP A 35 17.94 14.47 -8.69
CA TRP A 35 18.37 14.17 -7.33
C TRP A 35 18.35 15.43 -6.46
N TRP A 36 18.77 15.30 -5.20
CA TRP A 36 18.76 16.41 -4.25
C TRP A 36 20.10 16.57 -3.54
N THR A 37 20.41 17.79 -3.13
CA THR A 37 21.50 18.07 -2.19
C THR A 37 21.13 17.56 -0.79
N GLY A 38 22.11 17.10 -0.02
CA GLY A 38 21.89 16.69 1.38
C GLY A 38 21.28 15.32 1.59
N MET A 39 21.15 14.51 0.54
CA MET A 39 20.76 13.10 0.66
C MET A 39 21.89 12.29 1.30
N LYS A 40 21.53 11.29 2.13
CA LYS A 40 22.48 10.32 2.68
C LYS A 40 22.85 9.26 1.64
N MET A 41 21.88 8.88 0.79
CA MET A 41 22.06 7.90 -0.28
C MET A 41 22.99 8.48 -1.36
N PRO A 42 24.16 7.85 -1.63
CA PRO A 42 25.04 8.26 -2.72
C PRO A 42 24.38 8.05 -4.08
N LEU A 43 24.50 9.04 -4.97
CA LEU A 43 23.91 8.99 -6.31
C LEU A 43 24.74 8.13 -7.27
N GLN A 44 24.06 7.20 -7.95
CA GLN A 44 24.57 6.48 -9.11
C GLN A 44 23.59 6.63 -10.26
N LEU A 45 24.03 7.22 -11.35
CA LEU A 45 23.20 7.38 -12.55
C LEU A 45 23.35 6.14 -13.44
N MET A 46 22.23 5.53 -13.79
CA MET A 46 22.16 4.63 -14.93
C MET A 46 21.93 5.48 -16.18
N VAL A 47 22.85 5.41 -17.14
CA VAL A 47 22.78 6.13 -18.40
C VAL A 47 22.64 5.12 -19.52
N GLN A 48 21.61 5.27 -20.36
CA GLN A 48 21.38 4.46 -21.55
C GLN A 48 21.52 5.32 -22.82
N GLY A 49 22.18 4.77 -23.81
CA GLY A 49 22.33 5.39 -25.13
C GLY A 49 23.17 4.52 -26.03
N GLU A 50 23.07 4.67 -27.33
CA GLU A 50 23.80 3.84 -28.31
C GLU A 50 25.32 3.98 -28.13
N ASN A 51 26.01 2.87 -27.78
CA ASN A 51 27.46 2.81 -27.55
C ASN A 51 27.97 3.84 -26.52
N ILE A 52 27.12 4.22 -25.52
CA ILE A 52 27.46 5.25 -24.56
C ILE A 52 28.68 4.90 -23.70
N SER A 53 29.01 3.61 -23.55
CA SER A 53 30.18 3.12 -22.81
C SER A 53 31.52 3.51 -23.40
N GLU A 54 31.53 4.02 -24.66
CA GLU A 54 32.74 4.49 -25.31
C GLU A 54 33.09 5.95 -24.97
N TYR A 55 32.18 6.67 -24.31
CA TYR A 55 32.37 8.08 -23.94
C TYR A 55 33.02 8.23 -22.57
N ASN A 56 33.85 9.25 -22.42
CA ASN A 56 34.24 9.77 -21.14
C ASN A 56 33.10 10.66 -20.57
N VAL A 57 32.90 10.61 -19.25
CA VAL A 57 31.84 11.37 -18.59
C VAL A 57 32.45 12.36 -17.62
N ALA A 58 31.98 13.60 -17.64
CA ALA A 58 32.27 14.64 -16.66
C ALA A 58 30.97 15.36 -16.26
N ILE A 59 30.98 16.09 -15.16
CA ILE A 59 29.86 16.95 -14.76
C ILE A 59 30.33 18.40 -14.76
N GLU A 60 29.60 19.24 -15.48
CA GLU A 60 29.79 20.68 -15.50
C GLU A 60 28.57 21.41 -14.90
N GLY A 61 28.75 22.62 -14.41
CA GLY A 61 27.69 23.45 -13.83
C GLY A 61 28.12 24.07 -12.52
N GLY A 62 27.37 23.85 -11.44
CA GLY A 62 27.66 24.38 -10.11
C GLY A 62 28.91 23.77 -9.45
N LYS A 63 29.22 24.25 -8.25
CA LYS A 63 30.30 23.67 -7.43
C LYS A 63 29.78 22.53 -6.57
N GLY A 64 30.65 21.56 -6.32
CA GLY A 64 30.39 20.51 -5.33
C GLY A 64 29.72 19.25 -5.89
N VAL A 65 29.59 19.14 -7.21
CA VAL A 65 29.14 17.90 -7.88
C VAL A 65 30.18 17.47 -8.89
N SER A 66 30.55 16.19 -8.87
CA SER A 66 31.57 15.65 -9.77
C SER A 66 31.36 14.14 -10.00
N VAL A 67 31.85 13.63 -11.11
CA VAL A 67 31.96 12.18 -11.32
C VAL A 67 33.00 11.62 -10.36
N GLU A 68 32.62 10.60 -9.60
CA GLU A 68 33.52 9.86 -8.71
C GLU A 68 34.08 8.63 -9.44
N LYS A 69 33.20 7.88 -10.12
CA LYS A 69 33.59 6.66 -10.82
C LYS A 69 32.65 6.41 -12.00
N ILE A 70 33.20 5.85 -13.06
CA ILE A 70 32.46 5.36 -14.22
C ILE A 70 32.57 3.83 -14.24
N ASN A 71 31.43 3.16 -14.19
CA ASN A 71 31.33 1.72 -14.26
C ASN A 71 30.69 1.34 -15.60
N LYS A 72 31.37 0.48 -16.37
CA LYS A 72 30.82 -0.05 -17.64
C LYS A 72 29.98 -1.27 -17.33
N ALA A 73 28.88 -1.39 -18.05
CA ALA A 73 28.05 -2.58 -18.08
C ALA A 73 28.57 -3.60 -19.11
N ASP A 74 27.95 -4.78 -19.17
CA ASP A 74 28.23 -5.78 -20.21
C ASP A 74 27.75 -5.28 -21.58
N SER A 75 26.57 -4.64 -21.62
CA SER A 75 26.09 -3.97 -22.81
C SER A 75 26.87 -2.65 -23.05
N PRO A 76 27.34 -2.36 -24.26
CA PRO A 76 27.97 -1.10 -24.60
C PRO A 76 27.02 0.10 -24.51
N ASN A 77 25.73 -0.13 -24.42
CA ASN A 77 24.70 0.89 -24.40
C ASN A 77 24.40 1.43 -22.99
N TYR A 78 25.15 0.99 -21.98
CA TYR A 78 24.95 1.43 -20.60
C TYR A 78 26.22 1.91 -19.92
N LEU A 79 26.06 2.92 -19.06
CA LEU A 79 27.04 3.35 -18.07
C LEU A 79 26.37 3.51 -16.71
N PHE A 80 27.08 3.13 -15.65
CA PHE A 80 26.72 3.49 -14.29
C PHE A 80 27.73 4.49 -13.76
N VAL A 81 27.26 5.71 -13.46
CA VAL A 81 28.11 6.84 -13.09
C VAL A 81 27.88 7.19 -11.62
N ASP A 82 28.88 6.89 -10.77
CA ASP A 82 28.85 7.31 -9.37
C ASP A 82 29.14 8.81 -9.28
N VAL A 83 28.26 9.56 -8.63
CA VAL A 83 28.29 11.01 -8.55
C VAL A 83 28.49 11.45 -7.10
N ALA A 84 29.60 12.15 -6.86
CA ALA A 84 29.84 12.79 -5.56
C ALA A 84 29.12 14.13 -5.47
N ILE A 85 28.22 14.26 -4.48
CA ILE A 85 27.51 15.51 -4.14
C ILE A 85 28.02 15.94 -2.77
N SER A 86 28.80 17.01 -2.72
CA SER A 86 29.38 17.51 -1.48
C SER A 86 28.33 18.28 -0.62
N ALA A 87 28.58 18.37 0.67
CA ALA A 87 27.67 19.06 1.61
C ALA A 87 27.44 20.56 1.28
N ASN A 88 28.28 21.17 0.46
CA ASN A 88 28.15 22.55 0.00
C ASN A 88 27.75 22.64 -1.49
N ALA A 89 27.31 21.56 -2.09
CA ALA A 89 26.77 21.59 -3.44
C ALA A 89 25.58 22.54 -3.52
N GLN A 90 25.51 23.29 -4.61
CA GLN A 90 24.41 24.22 -4.82
C GLN A 90 23.33 23.55 -5.67
N PRO A 91 22.05 23.71 -5.31
CA PRO A 91 20.96 23.28 -6.17
C PRO A 91 21.01 23.97 -7.55
N GLY A 92 20.61 23.26 -8.60
CA GLY A 92 20.52 23.81 -9.94
C GLY A 92 20.71 22.76 -11.03
N THR A 93 20.65 23.20 -12.27
CA THR A 93 20.90 22.35 -13.43
C THR A 93 22.41 22.14 -13.63
N TYR A 94 22.82 20.90 -13.58
CA TYR A 94 24.16 20.43 -13.94
C TYR A 94 24.11 19.81 -15.34
N TYR A 95 25.27 19.68 -15.98
CA TYR A 95 25.35 19.03 -17.28
C TYR A 95 26.26 17.82 -17.21
N ILE A 96 25.71 16.67 -17.52
CA ILE A 96 26.50 15.46 -17.77
C ILE A 96 27.11 15.62 -19.15
N VAL A 97 28.44 15.72 -19.22
CA VAL A 97 29.19 15.95 -20.46
C VAL A 97 29.78 14.63 -20.91
N PHE A 98 29.38 14.18 -22.08
CA PHE A 98 29.92 13.01 -22.73
C PHE A 98 30.91 13.44 -23.80
N SER A 99 32.10 12.84 -23.82
CA SER A 99 33.16 13.20 -24.77
C SER A 99 33.85 11.98 -25.35
N LYS A 100 34.06 11.98 -26.70
CA LYS A 100 34.77 10.93 -27.43
C LYS A 100 35.40 11.55 -28.68
N ASP A 101 36.66 11.24 -28.99
CA ASP A 101 37.38 11.60 -30.22
C ASP A 101 37.33 13.11 -30.56
N GLY A 102 37.35 13.97 -29.55
CA GLY A 102 37.31 15.43 -29.68
C GLY A 102 35.92 16.03 -29.92
N GLN A 103 34.90 15.22 -29.93
CA GLN A 103 33.49 15.64 -29.94
C GLN A 103 32.91 15.53 -28.53
N SER A 104 31.93 16.37 -28.20
CA SER A 104 31.20 16.29 -26.92
C SER A 104 29.77 16.77 -27.08
N PHE A 105 28.89 16.21 -26.25
CA PHE A 105 27.53 16.66 -26.06
C PHE A 105 27.18 16.71 -24.56
N LYS A 106 26.09 17.37 -24.20
CA LYS A 106 25.68 17.60 -22.83
C LYS A 106 24.24 17.18 -22.62
N TYR A 107 24.01 16.50 -21.51
CA TYR A 107 22.68 16.16 -21.03
C TYR A 107 22.39 16.97 -19.75
N PRO A 108 21.30 17.76 -19.68
CA PRO A 108 20.94 18.52 -18.49
C PRO A 108 20.45 17.56 -17.39
N TYR A 109 20.93 17.75 -16.17
CA TYR A 109 20.53 16.96 -15.00
C TYR A 109 20.30 17.87 -13.81
N GLU A 110 19.12 17.73 -13.16
CA GLU A 110 18.76 18.58 -12.05
C GLU A 110 19.20 17.97 -10.72
N ILE A 111 19.83 18.80 -9.89
CA ILE A 111 20.05 18.53 -8.46
C ILE A 111 19.30 19.61 -7.68
N ALA A 112 18.13 19.25 -7.16
CA ALA A 112 17.27 20.17 -6.44
C ALA A 112 17.74 20.43 -5.00
N ALA A 113 17.21 21.46 -4.36
CA ALA A 113 17.31 21.59 -2.92
C ALA A 113 16.41 20.57 -2.23
N ARG A 114 16.95 19.81 -1.28
CA ARG A 114 16.11 18.97 -0.44
C ARG A 114 15.20 19.84 0.42
N ARG A 115 13.92 19.48 0.52
CA ARG A 115 12.97 20.18 1.37
C ARG A 115 13.39 20.05 2.84
N GLU A 116 13.37 21.17 3.57
CA GLU A 116 13.66 21.17 5.02
C GLU A 116 12.68 20.25 5.75
N GLY A 117 13.20 19.39 6.62
CA GLY A 117 12.41 18.43 7.40
C GLY A 117 11.93 17.20 6.63
N SER A 118 12.27 17.03 5.34
CA SER A 118 11.81 15.88 4.56
C SER A 118 12.34 14.55 5.08
N ALA A 119 13.52 14.54 5.70
CA ALA A 119 14.08 13.33 6.33
C ALA A 119 13.28 12.86 7.55
N GLU A 120 12.64 13.79 8.26
CA GLU A 120 11.85 13.55 9.47
C GLU A 120 10.34 13.42 9.18
N ARG A 121 9.96 13.24 7.89
CA ARG A 121 8.55 13.10 7.49
C ARG A 121 7.84 12.04 8.31
N LYS A 122 6.59 12.32 8.66
CA LYS A 122 5.73 11.38 9.36
C LYS A 122 5.05 10.48 8.34
N SER A 123 4.99 9.20 8.64
CA SER A 123 4.33 8.20 7.82
C SER A 123 2.98 7.77 8.41
N PHE A 124 2.36 6.76 7.83
CA PHE A 124 1.15 6.16 8.38
C PHE A 124 1.46 5.26 9.57
N THR A 125 0.54 5.21 10.53
CA THR A 125 0.68 4.54 11.82
C THR A 125 -0.64 3.87 12.24
N SER A 126 -0.66 3.26 13.43
CA SER A 126 -1.89 2.75 14.07
C SER A 126 -2.98 3.81 14.27
N ALA A 127 -2.67 5.10 14.19
CA ALA A 127 -3.66 6.16 14.23
C ALA A 127 -4.44 6.29 12.90
N ASP A 128 -3.90 5.76 11.83
CA ASP A 128 -4.48 5.88 10.50
C ASP A 128 -5.50 4.78 10.19
N MET A 129 -6.36 5.06 9.23
CA MET A 129 -7.22 4.11 8.53
C MET A 129 -6.93 4.23 7.04
N ILE A 130 -6.53 3.12 6.44
CA ILE A 130 -6.15 3.05 5.03
C ILE A 130 -7.36 2.69 4.18
N TYR A 131 -7.62 3.46 3.14
CA TYR A 131 -8.58 3.17 2.10
C TYR A 131 -7.85 2.67 0.86
N LEU A 132 -7.95 1.36 0.57
CA LEU A 132 -7.37 0.74 -0.61
C LEU A 132 -8.24 1.00 -1.83
N ILE A 133 -7.65 1.55 -2.88
CA ILE A 133 -8.30 1.83 -4.16
C ILE A 133 -7.61 1.04 -5.28
N MET A 134 -8.41 0.43 -6.15
CA MET A 134 -7.94 0.04 -7.49
C MET A 134 -8.36 1.14 -8.47
N PRO A 135 -7.44 1.97 -8.96
CA PRO A 135 -7.76 3.18 -9.72
C PRO A 135 -8.64 2.92 -10.93
N ASP A 136 -8.29 1.91 -11.73
CA ASP A 136 -9.06 1.52 -12.93
C ASP A 136 -10.52 1.18 -12.64
N ARG A 137 -10.88 0.84 -11.39
CA ARG A 137 -12.21 0.39 -10.96
C ARG A 137 -12.91 1.38 -10.01
N PHE A 138 -12.33 2.55 -9.77
CA PHE A 138 -12.86 3.50 -8.81
C PHE A 138 -13.69 4.60 -9.47
N ALA A 139 -13.09 5.46 -10.27
CA ALA A 139 -13.79 6.50 -11.01
C ALA A 139 -12.98 6.99 -12.21
N ASN A 140 -13.68 7.29 -13.31
CA ASN A 140 -13.13 7.88 -14.52
C ASN A 140 -13.33 9.39 -14.50
N GLY A 141 -12.28 10.14 -14.16
CA GLY A 141 -12.30 11.60 -14.09
C GLY A 141 -11.89 12.27 -15.40
N ASP A 142 -11.10 11.58 -16.23
CA ASP A 142 -10.64 12.07 -17.54
C ASP A 142 -10.83 11.02 -18.66
N PRO A 143 -12.01 10.95 -19.29
CA PRO A 143 -12.21 10.00 -20.37
C PRO A 143 -11.29 10.16 -21.58
N SER A 144 -10.48 11.23 -21.65
CA SER A 144 -9.55 11.43 -22.75
C SER A 144 -8.30 10.54 -22.66
N ASN A 145 -8.00 10.02 -21.45
CA ASN A 145 -6.87 9.12 -21.20
C ASN A 145 -7.24 7.62 -21.24
N ASP A 146 -8.50 7.27 -21.43
CA ASP A 146 -9.00 5.88 -21.47
C ASP A 146 -8.23 4.99 -22.47
N SER A 147 -7.74 5.59 -23.57
CA SER A 147 -6.94 4.90 -24.60
C SER A 147 -5.92 5.85 -25.20
N VAL A 148 -4.67 5.67 -24.80
CA VAL A 148 -3.54 6.52 -25.21
C VAL A 148 -2.82 5.90 -26.41
N GLU A 149 -2.32 6.73 -27.36
CA GLU A 149 -1.46 6.28 -28.45
C GLU A 149 -0.13 5.75 -27.86
N GLY A 150 0.35 4.62 -28.36
CA GLY A 150 1.55 3.94 -27.87
C GLY A 150 1.30 2.94 -26.72
N MET A 151 0.16 3.03 -26.02
CA MET A 151 -0.22 2.02 -25.05
C MET A 151 -0.97 0.88 -25.72
N GLU A 152 -0.65 -0.37 -25.39
CA GLU A 152 -1.18 -1.54 -26.10
C GLU A 152 -2.60 -1.90 -25.65
N ASP A 153 -2.81 -2.09 -24.36
CA ASP A 153 -4.12 -2.44 -23.79
C ASP A 153 -5.05 -1.21 -23.79
N LYS A 154 -6.25 -1.37 -24.36
CA LYS A 154 -7.20 -0.29 -24.57
C LYS A 154 -8.42 -0.42 -23.68
N LEU A 155 -9.25 0.63 -23.60
CA LEU A 155 -10.51 0.62 -22.89
C LEU A 155 -11.41 -0.55 -23.32
N ALA A 156 -11.84 -1.35 -22.35
CA ALA A 156 -12.72 -2.52 -22.56
C ALA A 156 -13.56 -2.79 -21.30
N ARG A 157 -14.34 -1.79 -20.86
CA ARG A 157 -15.13 -1.81 -19.61
C ARG A 157 -16.11 -2.97 -19.52
N ASP A 158 -16.54 -3.54 -20.63
CA ASP A 158 -17.41 -4.71 -20.69
C ASP A 158 -16.73 -6.05 -20.42
N LEU A 159 -15.37 -6.06 -20.37
CA LEU A 159 -14.57 -7.25 -20.11
C LEU A 159 -14.02 -7.23 -18.68
N PRO A 160 -14.27 -8.26 -17.87
CA PRO A 160 -13.85 -8.31 -16.46
C PRO A 160 -12.33 -8.10 -16.23
N PHE A 161 -11.50 -8.50 -17.20
CA PHE A 161 -10.04 -8.33 -17.19
C PHE A 161 -9.55 -7.18 -18.10
N GLY A 162 -10.47 -6.42 -18.72
CA GLY A 162 -10.15 -5.23 -19.50
C GLY A 162 -9.90 -4.00 -18.61
N ARG A 163 -9.36 -2.96 -19.21
CA ARG A 163 -9.30 -1.64 -18.57
C ARG A 163 -10.67 -0.98 -18.58
N HIS A 164 -11.06 -0.40 -17.45
CA HIS A 164 -12.37 0.25 -17.30
C HIS A 164 -12.28 1.77 -17.33
N GLY A 165 -11.06 2.33 -17.28
CA GLY A 165 -10.80 3.76 -17.48
C GLY A 165 -10.89 4.61 -16.21
N GLY A 166 -10.91 4.02 -15.03
CA GLY A 166 -10.73 4.80 -13.80
C GLY A 166 -9.29 5.32 -13.71
N ASP A 167 -9.10 6.51 -13.13
CA ASP A 167 -7.85 7.26 -13.20
C ASP A 167 -7.55 8.12 -11.95
N ILE A 168 -6.40 8.78 -11.93
CA ILE A 168 -5.99 9.67 -10.83
C ILE A 168 -6.94 10.86 -10.70
N GLN A 169 -7.45 11.41 -11.80
CA GLN A 169 -8.40 12.53 -11.73
C GLN A 169 -9.69 12.11 -11.04
N GLY A 170 -10.18 10.89 -11.34
CA GLY A 170 -11.35 10.32 -10.68
C GLY A 170 -11.14 10.14 -9.17
N ILE A 171 -9.94 9.79 -8.72
CA ILE A 171 -9.63 9.75 -7.29
C ILE A 171 -9.64 11.15 -6.69
N ILE A 172 -9.02 12.14 -7.36
CA ILE A 172 -9.00 13.54 -6.93
C ILE A 172 -10.42 14.07 -6.73
N ASP A 173 -11.31 13.79 -7.67
CA ASP A 173 -12.71 14.26 -7.66
C ASP A 173 -13.51 13.68 -6.48
N HIS A 174 -13.05 12.56 -5.89
CA HIS A 174 -13.76 11.87 -4.79
C HIS A 174 -12.99 11.88 -3.45
N LEU A 175 -11.97 12.74 -3.29
CA LEU A 175 -11.25 12.87 -2.01
C LEU A 175 -12.17 13.31 -0.85
N ASP A 176 -13.24 14.06 -1.13
CA ASP A 176 -14.23 14.43 -0.12
C ASP A 176 -15.00 13.22 0.43
N TYR A 177 -15.40 12.30 -0.45
CA TYR A 177 -16.04 11.04 -0.06
C TYR A 177 -15.12 10.21 0.84
N ILE A 178 -13.84 10.09 0.47
CA ILE A 178 -12.85 9.34 1.22
C ILE A 178 -12.61 9.95 2.61
N SER A 179 -12.54 11.28 2.68
CA SER A 179 -12.40 12.01 3.95
C SER A 179 -13.67 11.90 4.82
N GLU A 180 -14.87 11.99 4.21
CA GLU A 180 -16.17 11.81 4.90
C GLU A 180 -16.27 10.40 5.51
N LEU A 181 -15.78 9.38 4.81
CA LEU A 181 -15.74 8.01 5.32
C LEU A 181 -14.90 7.86 6.62
N GLY A 182 -13.95 8.73 6.84
CA GLY A 182 -13.06 8.67 7.99
C GLY A 182 -11.69 8.07 7.69
N ALA A 183 -11.36 7.85 6.43
CA ALA A 183 -10.00 7.49 6.04
C ALA A 183 -9.01 8.62 6.35
N THR A 184 -7.75 8.24 6.60
CA THR A 184 -6.62 9.14 6.83
C THR A 184 -5.42 8.82 5.95
N ALA A 185 -5.50 7.72 5.21
CA ALA A 185 -4.50 7.33 4.22
C ALA A 185 -5.18 6.64 3.03
N ILE A 186 -4.61 6.81 1.85
CA ILE A 186 -5.03 6.13 0.63
C ILE A 186 -3.87 5.25 0.14
N TRP A 187 -4.18 4.01 -0.19
CA TRP A 187 -3.31 3.10 -0.90
C TRP A 187 -3.97 2.76 -2.24
N CYS A 188 -3.36 3.15 -3.35
CA CYS A 188 -3.75 2.72 -4.69
C CYS A 188 -2.93 1.49 -5.10
N THR A 189 -3.54 0.51 -5.83
CA THR A 189 -2.75 -0.47 -6.59
C THR A 189 -1.81 0.26 -7.54
N PRO A 190 -0.74 -0.37 -8.09
CA PRO A 190 0.32 0.37 -8.76
C PRO A 190 -0.20 1.30 -9.84
N LEU A 191 0.29 2.54 -9.83
CA LEU A 191 -0.01 3.58 -10.82
C LEU A 191 1.12 3.75 -11.84
N ILE A 192 2.26 3.10 -11.60
CA ILE A 192 3.42 3.10 -12.50
C ILE A 192 3.04 2.38 -13.81
N GLU A 193 3.67 2.78 -14.91
CA GLU A 193 3.38 2.27 -16.25
C GLU A 193 3.39 0.74 -16.33
N ASP A 194 2.33 0.18 -16.90
CA ASP A 194 2.18 -1.24 -17.24
C ASP A 194 1.68 -1.32 -18.69
N ASN A 195 2.61 -1.37 -19.65
CA ASN A 195 2.30 -1.39 -21.08
C ASN A 195 2.41 -2.79 -21.70
N LEU A 196 1.69 -3.76 -21.11
CA LEU A 196 1.49 -5.07 -21.72
C LEU A 196 0.26 -5.05 -22.65
N PRO A 197 0.12 -6.07 -23.54
CA PRO A 197 -1.00 -6.15 -24.49
C PRO A 197 -2.38 -6.36 -23.86
N VAL A 198 -2.43 -6.90 -22.64
CA VAL A 198 -3.69 -7.29 -21.97
C VAL A 198 -3.52 -7.24 -20.46
N THR A 199 -4.65 -7.05 -19.75
CA THR A 199 -4.77 -7.20 -18.29
C THR A 199 -3.95 -6.16 -17.49
N THR A 200 -3.63 -5.03 -18.07
CA THR A 200 -2.78 -3.99 -17.45
C THR A 200 -3.51 -3.13 -16.41
N TYR A 201 -4.80 -3.32 -16.26
CA TYR A 201 -5.63 -2.55 -15.33
C TYR A 201 -5.18 -2.64 -13.86
N HIS A 202 -4.42 -3.68 -13.50
CA HIS A 202 -3.95 -3.89 -12.14
C HIS A 202 -2.63 -3.18 -11.82
N GLY A 203 -1.78 -2.88 -12.84
CA GLY A 203 -0.53 -2.14 -12.71
C GLY A 203 0.68 -2.91 -12.16
N TYR A 204 0.58 -4.23 -11.92
CA TYR A 204 1.66 -4.99 -11.29
C TYR A 204 2.77 -5.46 -12.24
N ALA A 205 2.60 -5.36 -13.56
CA ALA A 205 3.61 -5.73 -14.54
C ALA A 205 4.32 -4.48 -15.10
N CYS A 206 5.10 -3.81 -14.26
CA CYS A 206 5.74 -2.53 -14.54
C CYS A 206 6.63 -2.55 -15.79
N THR A 207 6.45 -1.58 -16.69
CA THR A 207 7.25 -1.42 -17.92
C THR A 207 8.12 -0.16 -17.93
N ASP A 208 7.90 0.78 -17.03
CA ASP A 208 8.77 1.94 -16.79
C ASP A 208 8.65 2.42 -15.33
N TYR A 209 9.73 2.34 -14.56
CA TYR A 209 9.74 2.59 -13.13
C TYR A 209 9.64 4.07 -12.73
N TYR A 210 9.90 5.01 -13.63
CA TYR A 210 9.90 6.45 -13.32
C TYR A 210 8.70 7.20 -13.89
N HIS A 211 7.77 6.51 -14.56
CA HIS A 211 6.59 7.13 -15.15
C HIS A 211 5.29 6.53 -14.62
N ILE A 212 4.33 7.40 -14.37
CA ILE A 212 2.94 7.03 -14.15
C ILE A 212 2.34 6.55 -15.48
N ASP A 213 1.52 5.50 -15.44
CA ASP A 213 0.79 5.00 -16.61
C ASP A 213 -0.05 6.12 -17.24
N ALA A 214 0.17 6.38 -18.52
CA ALA A 214 -0.49 7.48 -19.22
C ALA A 214 -2.03 7.38 -19.23
N ARG A 215 -2.56 6.16 -18.99
CA ARG A 215 -4.00 5.91 -18.87
C ARG A 215 -4.53 6.17 -17.44
N PHE A 216 -3.65 6.37 -16.49
CA PHE A 216 -4.00 6.89 -15.16
C PHE A 216 -3.73 8.39 -15.03
N GLY A 217 -2.86 8.95 -15.89
CA GLY A 217 -2.50 10.36 -15.88
C GLY A 217 -1.05 10.62 -16.21
N SER A 218 -0.39 11.49 -15.45
CA SER A 218 1.02 11.84 -15.59
C SER A 218 1.71 11.93 -14.24
N ASN A 219 3.03 12.04 -14.24
CA ASN A 219 3.81 12.29 -13.04
C ASN A 219 3.32 13.57 -12.32
N GLU A 220 3.06 14.65 -13.07
CA GLU A 220 2.58 15.93 -12.53
C GLU A 220 1.18 15.80 -11.91
N LEU A 221 0.29 15.04 -12.56
CA LEU A 221 -1.05 14.79 -12.01
C LEU A 221 -0.96 13.95 -10.73
N PHE A 222 -0.04 12.98 -10.68
CA PHE A 222 0.21 12.19 -9.47
C PHE A 222 0.70 13.08 -8.32
N LYS A 223 1.65 14.00 -8.59
CA LYS A 223 2.09 14.97 -7.59
C LYS A 223 0.95 15.88 -7.13
N THR A 224 0.12 16.37 -8.06
CA THR A 224 -1.08 17.15 -7.74
C THR A 224 -2.06 16.34 -6.88
N TYR A 225 -2.22 15.05 -7.14
CA TYR A 225 -3.04 14.16 -6.33
C TYR A 225 -2.53 14.07 -4.89
N VAL A 226 -1.22 13.88 -4.71
CA VAL A 226 -0.60 13.85 -3.37
C VAL A 226 -0.82 15.19 -2.64
N GLU A 227 -0.57 16.33 -3.30
CA GLU A 227 -0.80 17.66 -2.74
C GLU A 227 -2.26 17.86 -2.30
N LYS A 228 -3.23 17.48 -3.15
CA LYS A 228 -4.67 17.60 -2.84
C LYS A 228 -5.14 16.66 -1.73
N ALA A 229 -4.54 15.47 -1.65
CA ALA A 229 -4.80 14.56 -0.55
C ALA A 229 -4.28 15.13 0.79
N HIS A 230 -3.07 15.68 0.79
CA HIS A 230 -2.50 16.35 1.97
C HIS A 230 -3.32 17.56 2.42
N GLU A 231 -3.91 18.34 1.50
CA GLU A 231 -4.85 19.43 1.84
C GLU A 231 -6.08 18.94 2.63
N LYS A 232 -6.36 17.64 2.60
CA LYS A 232 -7.47 16.99 3.32
C LYS A 232 -7.00 16.08 4.47
N ASP A 233 -5.74 16.22 4.90
CA ASP A 233 -5.11 15.38 5.92
C ASP A 233 -5.13 13.88 5.55
N LEU A 234 -5.09 13.56 4.26
CA LEU A 234 -4.99 12.21 3.72
C LEU A 234 -3.55 11.90 3.31
N LYS A 235 -2.95 10.87 3.85
CA LYS A 235 -1.62 10.37 3.50
C LYS A 235 -1.69 9.50 2.25
N ILE A 236 -0.60 9.46 1.48
CA ILE A 236 -0.51 8.65 0.26
C ILE A 236 0.53 7.55 0.42
N ILE A 237 0.07 6.31 0.25
CA ILE A 237 0.86 5.09 0.25
C ILE A 237 0.95 4.60 -1.19
N MET A 238 2.16 4.52 -1.72
CA MET A 238 2.41 4.01 -3.07
C MET A 238 2.62 2.50 -3.03
N ASP A 239 1.95 1.78 -3.90
CA ASP A 239 2.20 0.36 -4.14
C ASP A 239 3.38 0.19 -5.08
N ILE A 240 4.38 -0.59 -4.68
CA ILE A 240 5.62 -0.78 -5.42
C ILE A 240 5.96 -2.26 -5.60
N VAL A 241 6.56 -2.59 -6.74
CA VAL A 241 6.86 -3.96 -7.15
C VAL A 241 8.35 -4.09 -7.50
N PRO A 242 9.23 -4.33 -6.53
CA PRO A 242 10.66 -4.52 -6.81
C PRO A 242 11.03 -5.94 -7.27
N ASN A 243 10.14 -6.93 -7.08
CA ASN A 243 10.43 -8.34 -7.38
C ASN A 243 10.52 -8.63 -8.87
N HIS A 244 9.66 -8.04 -9.69
CA HIS A 244 9.58 -8.37 -11.11
C HIS A 244 9.26 -7.16 -11.97
N ALA A 245 9.64 -7.21 -13.25
CA ALA A 245 9.21 -6.28 -14.29
C ALA A 245 8.25 -6.96 -15.25
N GLY A 246 7.40 -6.18 -15.90
CA GLY A 246 6.61 -6.65 -17.04
C GLY A 246 7.50 -7.09 -18.21
N SER A 247 7.10 -8.13 -18.92
CA SER A 247 7.83 -8.64 -20.09
C SER A 247 7.90 -7.63 -21.26
N GLY A 248 7.16 -6.53 -21.19
CA GLY A 248 7.24 -5.38 -22.09
C GLY A 248 8.17 -4.27 -21.61
N HIS A 249 8.86 -4.45 -20.47
CA HIS A 249 9.80 -3.44 -19.99
C HIS A 249 10.93 -3.22 -21.01
N TRP A 250 11.33 -1.97 -21.25
CA TRP A 250 12.34 -1.62 -22.23
C TRP A 250 13.71 -2.29 -22.01
N TRP A 251 14.03 -2.74 -20.78
CA TRP A 251 15.22 -3.57 -20.51
C TRP A 251 15.18 -4.93 -21.21
N MET A 252 14.01 -5.43 -21.64
CA MET A 252 13.93 -6.72 -22.35
C MET A 252 14.56 -6.66 -23.75
N GLU A 253 14.69 -5.46 -24.32
CA GLU A 253 15.36 -5.28 -25.62
C GLU A 253 16.89 -5.31 -25.47
N ASP A 254 17.42 -4.75 -24.38
CA ASP A 254 18.85 -4.70 -24.08
C ASP A 254 19.06 -4.53 -22.56
N VAL A 255 19.69 -5.48 -21.91
CA VAL A 255 19.96 -5.45 -20.49
C VAL A 255 21.36 -4.90 -20.18
N PRO A 256 21.55 -4.17 -19.06
CA PRO A 256 22.87 -3.69 -18.67
C PRO A 256 23.88 -4.82 -18.44
N PHE A 257 23.47 -5.86 -17.71
CA PHE A 257 24.28 -7.02 -17.34
C PHE A 257 23.55 -8.31 -17.67
N ALA A 258 24.30 -9.38 -17.97
CA ALA A 258 23.73 -10.69 -18.31
C ALA A 258 22.92 -11.31 -17.17
N ASP A 259 23.19 -10.92 -15.91
CA ASP A 259 22.50 -11.34 -14.70
C ASP A 259 21.51 -10.30 -14.16
N TRP A 260 20.99 -9.40 -15.03
CA TRP A 260 19.99 -8.39 -14.65
C TRP A 260 18.67 -9.00 -14.22
N TYR A 261 18.30 -10.12 -14.85
CA TYR A 261 17.15 -10.96 -14.56
C TYR A 261 17.57 -12.38 -14.23
N HIS A 262 16.74 -13.12 -13.50
CA HIS A 262 16.87 -14.56 -13.43
C HIS A 262 16.35 -15.20 -14.73
N VAL A 263 17.26 -15.83 -15.47
CA VAL A 263 16.98 -16.46 -16.76
C VAL A 263 17.07 -17.97 -16.63
N PHE A 264 16.06 -18.65 -17.16
CA PHE A 264 15.97 -20.11 -17.17
C PHE A 264 15.86 -20.63 -18.61
N ASP A 265 16.35 -21.85 -18.87
CA ASP A 265 16.24 -22.50 -20.19
C ASP A 265 14.76 -22.68 -20.64
N THR A 266 13.87 -22.84 -19.69
CA THR A 266 12.40 -22.87 -19.86
C THR A 266 11.77 -22.07 -18.74
N TYR A 267 10.56 -21.56 -18.97
CA TYR A 267 9.82 -20.84 -17.92
C TYR A 267 9.83 -21.63 -16.61
N THR A 268 10.29 -20.99 -15.57
CA THR A 268 10.36 -21.51 -14.20
C THR A 268 9.72 -20.49 -13.28
N GLY A 269 8.54 -20.81 -12.76
CA GLY A 269 7.86 -19.97 -11.77
C GLY A 269 8.40 -20.20 -10.37
N SER A 270 8.24 -19.20 -9.48
CA SER A 270 8.48 -19.38 -8.05
C SER A 270 7.65 -20.54 -7.51
N ASN A 271 8.20 -21.27 -6.54
CA ASN A 271 7.46 -22.38 -5.91
C ASN A 271 6.42 -21.90 -4.89
N ILE A 272 6.41 -20.60 -4.53
CA ILE A 272 5.44 -19.95 -3.61
C ILE A 272 5.37 -20.66 -2.24
N VAL A 273 6.52 -21.06 -1.71
CA VAL A 273 6.62 -21.77 -0.42
C VAL A 273 7.54 -21.02 0.53
N PHE A 274 7.03 -19.94 1.15
CA PHE A 274 7.79 -19.02 2.00
C PHE A 274 8.49 -19.65 3.20
N SER A 275 8.10 -20.86 3.60
CA SER A 275 8.83 -21.61 4.63
C SER A 275 10.27 -21.93 4.23
N THR A 276 10.59 -22.01 2.93
CA THR A 276 11.96 -22.26 2.45
C THR A 276 12.93 -21.14 2.84
N ASN A 277 12.46 -19.88 2.94
CA ASN A 277 13.29 -18.74 3.33
C ASN A 277 13.82 -18.83 4.77
N MET A 278 13.12 -19.55 5.64
CA MET A 278 13.44 -19.64 7.08
C MET A 278 13.76 -21.06 7.57
N ASP A 279 13.55 -22.08 6.74
CA ASP A 279 13.84 -23.48 7.10
C ASP A 279 15.36 -23.73 6.97
N PRO A 280 16.09 -23.97 8.08
CA PRO A 280 17.52 -24.22 8.03
C PRO A 280 17.89 -25.54 7.31
N ASN A 281 16.91 -26.38 7.00
CA ASN A 281 17.08 -27.64 6.30
C ASN A 281 16.52 -27.60 4.87
N ALA A 282 16.05 -26.47 4.40
CA ALA A 282 15.59 -26.31 3.02
C ALA A 282 16.72 -26.62 2.03
N SER A 283 16.39 -27.26 0.90
CA SER A 283 17.38 -27.43 -0.15
C SER A 283 17.74 -26.07 -0.77
N LYS A 284 19.00 -25.91 -1.15
CA LYS A 284 19.42 -24.67 -1.85
C LYS A 284 18.70 -24.48 -3.18
N GLN A 285 18.30 -25.57 -3.83
CA GLN A 285 17.56 -25.51 -5.07
C GLN A 285 16.14 -24.97 -4.86
N ASP A 286 15.46 -25.41 -3.80
CA ASP A 286 14.11 -24.94 -3.50
C ASP A 286 14.12 -23.46 -3.06
N LEU A 287 15.12 -23.06 -2.26
CA LEU A 287 15.31 -21.66 -1.90
C LEU A 287 15.58 -20.80 -3.14
N TYR A 288 16.49 -21.23 -4.00
CA TYR A 288 16.79 -20.53 -5.26
C TYR A 288 15.54 -20.35 -6.12
N ILE A 289 14.73 -21.42 -6.31
CA ILE A 289 13.48 -21.31 -7.08
C ILE A 289 12.45 -20.41 -6.38
N GLN A 290 12.42 -20.40 -5.05
CA GLN A 290 11.54 -19.49 -4.29
C GLN A 290 11.86 -18.02 -4.56
N GLU A 291 13.15 -17.67 -4.57
CA GLU A 291 13.64 -16.28 -4.62
C GLU A 291 13.95 -15.79 -6.05
N SER A 292 14.07 -16.70 -7.02
CA SER A 292 14.49 -16.37 -8.41
C SER A 292 13.47 -16.80 -9.47
N GLY A 293 12.48 -17.62 -9.11
CA GLY A 293 11.44 -18.05 -10.04
C GLY A 293 10.49 -16.90 -10.40
N TRP A 294 10.14 -16.80 -11.68
CA TRP A 294 9.24 -15.76 -12.15
C TRP A 294 7.87 -15.84 -11.46
N PHE A 295 7.29 -14.67 -11.16
CA PHE A 295 5.95 -14.63 -10.58
C PHE A 295 4.88 -15.13 -11.57
N ASP A 296 4.96 -14.68 -12.82
CA ASP A 296 4.11 -15.09 -13.94
C ASP A 296 4.92 -15.09 -15.24
N THR A 297 4.36 -15.68 -16.30
CA THR A 297 4.99 -15.68 -17.64
C THR A 297 5.23 -14.30 -18.23
N SER A 298 4.47 -13.31 -17.78
CA SER A 298 4.58 -11.90 -18.17
C SER A 298 5.30 -11.02 -17.13
N MET A 299 5.74 -11.60 -16.02
CA MET A 299 6.37 -10.89 -14.89
C MET A 299 7.75 -11.51 -14.63
N VAL A 300 8.76 -10.92 -15.26
CA VAL A 300 10.14 -11.43 -15.26
C VAL A 300 10.83 -11.07 -13.95
N ASP A 301 11.40 -12.06 -13.28
CA ASP A 301 12.04 -11.90 -11.97
C ASP A 301 13.35 -11.11 -12.06
N MET A 302 13.51 -10.14 -11.17
CA MET A 302 14.65 -9.22 -11.10
C MET A 302 15.71 -9.79 -10.17
N ASN A 303 16.97 -9.71 -10.54
CA ASN A 303 18.07 -10.17 -9.71
C ASN A 303 18.59 -9.04 -8.78
N LEU A 304 18.08 -8.99 -7.56
CA LEU A 304 18.54 -8.01 -6.57
C LEU A 304 19.92 -8.33 -5.97
N ASP A 305 20.47 -9.53 -6.16
CA ASP A 305 21.85 -9.84 -5.85
C ASP A 305 22.85 -9.09 -6.76
N ASN A 306 22.38 -8.59 -7.92
CA ASN A 306 23.19 -7.67 -8.72
C ASN A 306 23.26 -6.29 -8.03
N PRO A 307 24.46 -5.80 -7.64
CA PRO A 307 24.58 -4.59 -6.84
C PRO A 307 24.11 -3.30 -7.55
N TYR A 308 24.10 -3.30 -8.88
CA TYR A 308 23.57 -2.17 -9.64
C TYR A 308 22.05 -2.17 -9.67
N MET A 309 21.41 -3.34 -9.74
CA MET A 309 19.97 -3.51 -9.65
C MET A 309 19.48 -3.08 -8.26
N LEU A 310 20.09 -3.60 -7.20
CA LEU A 310 19.76 -3.21 -5.82
C LEU A 310 19.90 -1.70 -5.61
N LYS A 311 21.01 -1.11 -6.09
CA LYS A 311 21.25 0.33 -6.00
C LYS A 311 20.21 1.13 -6.76
N TYR A 312 19.83 0.68 -7.94
CA TYR A 312 18.78 1.29 -8.75
C TYR A 312 17.46 1.34 -7.98
N PHE A 313 17.02 0.23 -7.40
CA PHE A 313 15.76 0.18 -6.62
C PHE A 313 15.81 0.96 -5.31
N GLN A 314 16.95 1.02 -4.64
CA GLN A 314 17.12 1.88 -3.46
C GLN A 314 16.92 3.36 -3.83
N GLN A 315 17.54 3.81 -4.94
CA GLN A 315 17.42 5.18 -5.41
C GLN A 315 16.03 5.49 -5.97
N TRP A 316 15.44 4.56 -6.69
CA TRP A 316 14.08 4.66 -7.21
C TRP A 316 13.05 4.90 -6.11
N ALA A 317 13.10 4.11 -5.03
CA ALA A 317 12.22 4.29 -3.88
C ALA A 317 12.41 5.67 -3.23
N ILE A 318 13.66 6.07 -2.98
CA ILE A 318 14.01 7.37 -2.39
C ILE A 318 13.55 8.51 -3.31
N TRP A 319 13.69 8.35 -4.63
CA TRP A 319 13.26 9.35 -5.60
C TRP A 319 11.77 9.60 -5.53
N TRP A 320 10.94 8.56 -5.55
CA TRP A 320 9.48 8.71 -5.43
C TRP A 320 9.07 9.35 -4.10
N ILE A 321 9.70 8.94 -2.99
CA ILE A 321 9.42 9.54 -1.68
C ILE A 321 9.70 11.04 -1.66
N GLU A 322 10.87 11.44 -2.16
CA GLU A 322 11.29 12.84 -2.11
C GLU A 322 10.59 13.70 -3.16
N TRP A 323 10.40 13.15 -4.37
CA TRP A 323 9.81 13.88 -5.50
C TRP A 323 8.31 14.12 -5.33
N ALA A 324 7.56 13.10 -4.92
CA ALA A 324 6.11 13.15 -4.77
C ALA A 324 5.63 13.46 -3.35
N ASP A 325 6.53 13.53 -2.36
CA ASP A 325 6.21 13.73 -0.94
C ASP A 325 5.35 12.60 -0.35
N LEU A 326 5.71 11.35 -0.65
CA LEU A 326 4.95 10.17 -0.21
C LEU A 326 5.02 9.95 1.31
N ASP A 327 3.97 9.31 1.85
CA ASP A 327 3.84 9.00 3.28
C ASP A 327 4.11 7.54 3.61
N GLY A 328 4.20 6.66 2.62
CA GLY A 328 4.47 5.25 2.85
C GLY A 328 4.57 4.43 1.58
N PHE A 329 5.02 3.18 1.76
CA PHE A 329 4.98 2.15 0.72
C PHE A 329 4.18 0.94 1.16
N ARG A 330 3.50 0.31 0.20
CA ARG A 330 3.16 -1.11 0.23
C ARG A 330 4.06 -1.82 -0.79
N VAL A 331 4.74 -2.86 -0.37
CA VAL A 331 5.63 -3.65 -1.21
C VAL A 331 4.95 -4.97 -1.56
N ASP A 332 4.68 -5.12 -2.85
CA ASP A 332 4.12 -6.32 -3.44
C ASP A 332 5.08 -7.50 -3.35
N THR A 333 4.54 -8.72 -3.19
CA THR A 333 5.31 -9.97 -3.29
C THR A 333 6.63 -9.96 -2.49
N TYR A 334 6.65 -9.37 -1.29
CA TYR A 334 7.88 -9.13 -0.52
C TYR A 334 8.76 -10.39 -0.33
N PRO A 335 8.22 -11.58 0.06
CA PRO A 335 9.03 -12.78 0.29
C PRO A 335 9.48 -13.52 -0.98
N TYR A 336 9.15 -13.02 -2.16
CA TYR A 336 9.60 -13.61 -3.42
C TYR A 336 10.98 -13.13 -3.84
N ASN A 337 11.40 -11.97 -3.34
CA ASN A 337 12.73 -11.41 -3.57
C ASN A 337 13.80 -12.17 -2.77
N GLU A 338 15.07 -12.02 -3.19
CA GLU A 338 16.22 -12.40 -2.37
C GLU A 338 16.16 -11.64 -1.05
N LYS A 339 16.11 -12.38 0.06
CA LYS A 339 15.80 -11.79 1.36
C LYS A 339 16.87 -10.81 1.87
N ASP A 340 18.15 -11.09 1.63
CA ASP A 340 19.24 -10.24 2.12
C ASP A 340 19.31 -8.90 1.37
N PRO A 341 19.25 -8.84 0.01
CA PRO A 341 19.11 -7.59 -0.74
C PRO A 341 17.86 -6.79 -0.38
N MET A 342 16.71 -7.44 -0.14
CA MET A 342 15.50 -6.73 0.29
C MET A 342 15.63 -6.14 1.69
N SER A 343 16.33 -6.81 2.60
CA SER A 343 16.67 -6.24 3.90
C SER A 343 17.56 -4.99 3.73
N GLU A 344 18.58 -5.03 2.86
CA GLU A 344 19.44 -3.87 2.55
C GLU A 344 18.63 -2.73 1.88
N TRP A 345 17.67 -3.06 1.03
CA TRP A 345 16.77 -2.09 0.44
C TRP A 345 15.92 -1.37 1.50
N CYS A 346 15.27 -2.12 2.40
CA CYS A 346 14.52 -1.55 3.52
C CYS A 346 15.42 -0.69 4.42
N ALA A 347 16.60 -1.20 4.80
CA ALA A 347 17.54 -0.46 5.64
C ALA A 347 17.99 0.86 5.00
N ALA A 348 18.17 0.89 3.67
CA ALA A 348 18.55 2.10 2.94
C ALA A 348 17.44 3.17 2.99
N VAL A 349 16.19 2.79 2.76
CA VAL A 349 15.03 3.70 2.87
C VAL A 349 14.87 4.21 4.30
N MET A 350 14.94 3.31 5.30
CA MET A 350 14.81 3.67 6.71
C MET A 350 15.98 4.53 7.22
N ASN A 351 17.18 4.36 6.67
CA ASN A 351 18.31 5.25 6.97
C ASN A 351 18.09 6.67 6.45
N GLU A 352 17.50 6.80 5.25
CA GLU A 352 17.17 8.12 4.66
C GLU A 352 15.99 8.78 5.38
N TYR A 353 14.95 8.00 5.73
CA TYR A 353 13.69 8.44 6.34
C TYR A 353 13.33 7.60 7.57
N PRO A 354 13.89 7.88 8.76
CA PRO A 354 13.75 6.99 9.94
C PRO A 354 12.31 6.78 10.44
N ASN A 355 11.40 7.68 10.11
CA ASN A 355 9.99 7.59 10.51
C ASN A 355 9.07 7.07 9.39
N PHE A 356 9.63 6.72 8.23
CA PHE A 356 8.85 6.20 7.10
C PHE A 356 8.31 4.80 7.43
N ASN A 357 7.14 4.46 6.91
CA ASN A 357 6.55 3.14 7.10
C ASN A 357 6.44 2.42 5.76
N ILE A 358 6.84 1.17 5.77
CA ILE A 358 6.78 0.25 4.64
C ILE A 358 6.01 -0.96 5.12
N VAL A 359 4.94 -1.33 4.41
CA VAL A 359 4.22 -2.56 4.67
C VAL A 359 4.50 -3.57 3.56
N GLY A 360 5.04 -4.73 3.93
CA GLY A 360 5.31 -5.83 3.00
C GLY A 360 4.13 -6.79 2.90
N GLU A 361 3.80 -7.19 1.69
CA GLU A 361 2.87 -8.29 1.49
C GLU A 361 3.60 -9.62 1.68
N CYS A 362 3.32 -10.26 2.82
CA CYS A 362 3.80 -11.59 3.16
C CYS A 362 2.58 -12.50 3.29
N TRP A 363 2.07 -13.01 2.18
CA TRP A 363 0.82 -13.76 2.15
C TRP A 363 0.99 -15.18 2.69
N THR A 364 0.81 -15.33 3.98
CA THR A 364 0.85 -16.62 4.67
C THR A 364 -0.18 -16.66 5.80
N ALA A 365 -0.83 -17.81 5.98
CA ALA A 365 -1.69 -18.09 7.14
C ALA A 365 -0.88 -18.51 8.38
N SER A 366 0.42 -18.68 8.27
CA SER A 366 1.31 -19.12 9.36
C SER A 366 1.84 -17.94 10.16
N ILE A 367 1.42 -17.80 11.40
CA ILE A 367 1.87 -16.74 12.30
C ILE A 367 3.41 -16.69 12.44
N PRO A 368 4.13 -17.81 12.67
CA PRO A 368 5.59 -17.78 12.74
C PRO A 368 6.28 -17.35 11.43
N GLN A 369 5.72 -17.73 10.28
CA GLN A 369 6.24 -17.30 8.98
C GLN A 369 6.02 -15.80 8.78
N LEU A 370 4.86 -15.29 9.15
CA LEU A 370 4.57 -13.87 9.06
C LEU A 370 5.47 -13.05 9.98
N ALA A 371 5.60 -13.47 11.25
CA ALA A 371 6.44 -12.77 12.23
C ALA A 371 7.93 -12.71 11.82
N TYR A 372 8.43 -13.73 11.12
CA TYR A 372 9.79 -13.76 10.59
C TYR A 372 10.15 -12.53 9.74
N TRP A 373 9.19 -12.02 9.00
CA TRP A 373 9.37 -10.87 8.09
C TRP A 373 9.22 -9.51 8.76
N GLN A 374 8.77 -9.41 10.01
CA GLN A 374 8.72 -8.12 10.68
C GLN A 374 10.10 -7.70 11.18
N GLY A 375 10.56 -6.52 10.79
CA GLY A 375 11.84 -5.95 11.21
C GLY A 375 11.93 -5.78 12.72
N GLY A 376 13.11 -6.04 13.26
CA GLY A 376 13.39 -6.03 14.70
C GLY A 376 12.97 -7.30 15.44
N ASN A 377 12.40 -8.30 14.77
CA ASN A 377 12.09 -9.58 15.39
C ASN A 377 13.36 -10.41 15.61
N GLU A 378 13.46 -11.11 16.74
CA GLU A 378 14.61 -11.94 17.10
C GLU A 378 14.54 -13.31 16.39
N ASN A 379 14.86 -13.35 15.10
CA ASN A 379 14.89 -14.58 14.31
C ASN A 379 16.12 -15.44 14.69
N LYS A 380 15.95 -16.77 14.73
CA LYS A 380 17.00 -17.70 15.20
C LYS A 380 18.21 -17.78 14.28
N ASP A 381 18.03 -17.48 13.00
CA ASP A 381 19.12 -17.40 12.00
C ASP A 381 19.83 -16.04 12.01
N GLY A 382 19.34 -15.08 12.81
CA GLY A 382 19.88 -13.72 12.91
C GLY A 382 19.42 -12.79 11.78
N PHE A 383 18.51 -13.23 10.91
CA PHE A 383 17.96 -12.39 9.85
C PHE A 383 17.08 -11.28 10.43
N ASP A 384 17.30 -10.05 9.99
CA ASP A 384 16.42 -8.91 10.22
C ASP A 384 16.03 -8.31 8.86
N SER A 385 14.76 -8.29 8.54
CA SER A 385 14.25 -7.74 7.28
C SER A 385 14.30 -6.22 7.20
N HIS A 386 14.45 -5.53 8.33
CA HIS A 386 14.27 -4.07 8.49
C HIS A 386 12.89 -3.55 8.01
N LEU A 387 11.95 -4.45 7.70
CA LEU A 387 10.60 -4.14 7.22
C LEU A 387 9.70 -3.74 8.40
N PRO A 388 9.25 -2.47 8.51
CA PRO A 388 8.51 -2.04 9.69
C PRO A 388 7.17 -2.74 9.87
N SER A 389 6.40 -2.89 8.80
CA SER A 389 5.00 -3.37 8.84
C SER A 389 4.77 -4.56 7.93
N ILE A 390 3.86 -5.43 8.34
CA ILE A 390 3.44 -6.63 7.61
C ILE A 390 1.91 -6.74 7.60
N MET A 391 1.35 -7.42 6.59
CA MET A 391 -0.10 -7.63 6.44
C MET A 391 -0.56 -8.85 7.23
N ASP A 392 -1.54 -8.69 8.12
CA ASP A 392 -2.03 -9.74 9.05
C ASP A 392 -3.03 -10.71 8.35
N PHE A 393 -2.53 -11.53 7.43
CA PHE A 393 -3.31 -12.57 6.76
C PHE A 393 -3.91 -13.61 7.72
N PRO A 394 -3.22 -14.05 8.78
CA PRO A 394 -3.84 -14.95 9.77
C PRO A 394 -5.11 -14.37 10.40
N LEU A 395 -5.11 -13.08 10.78
CA LEU A 395 -6.29 -12.42 11.35
C LEU A 395 -7.39 -12.22 10.31
N HIS A 396 -7.03 -11.85 9.07
CA HIS A 396 -7.95 -11.77 7.93
C HIS A 396 -8.73 -13.09 7.75
N ASP A 397 -8.03 -14.21 7.66
CA ASP A 397 -8.64 -15.53 7.45
C ASP A 397 -9.53 -15.94 8.63
N ALA A 398 -9.04 -15.73 9.86
CA ALA A 398 -9.76 -16.07 11.08
C ALA A 398 -11.06 -15.27 11.24
N MET A 399 -11.04 -13.99 10.92
CA MET A 399 -12.21 -13.12 11.02
C MET A 399 -13.29 -13.53 10.00
N ARG A 400 -12.91 -13.72 8.75
CA ARG A 400 -13.83 -14.11 7.66
C ARG A 400 -14.50 -15.45 7.95
N ALA A 401 -13.70 -16.46 8.36
CA ALA A 401 -14.22 -17.77 8.72
C ALA A 401 -15.10 -17.71 9.98
N GLY A 402 -14.63 -17.05 11.02
CA GLY A 402 -15.30 -17.04 12.33
C GLY A 402 -16.65 -16.33 12.31
N LEU A 403 -16.76 -15.21 11.59
CA LEU A 403 -18.00 -14.43 11.56
C LEU A 403 -19.18 -15.09 10.85
N VAL A 404 -18.94 -16.13 10.04
CA VAL A 404 -20.03 -16.87 9.35
C VAL A 404 -20.42 -18.19 10.03
N GLU A 405 -19.79 -18.51 11.15
CA GLU A 405 -20.05 -19.70 11.94
C GLU A 405 -21.00 -19.39 13.11
N ASP A 406 -22.33 -19.41 12.86
CA ASP A 406 -23.37 -19.04 13.83
C ASP A 406 -23.49 -20.05 14.98
N ASN A 407 -23.30 -21.34 14.70
CA ASN A 407 -23.35 -22.44 15.65
C ASN A 407 -22.00 -23.16 15.67
N PRO A 408 -20.98 -22.56 16.28
CA PRO A 408 -19.62 -23.04 16.18
C PRO A 408 -19.44 -24.37 16.94
N GLY A 409 -18.69 -25.27 16.29
CA GLY A 409 -18.09 -26.43 16.94
C GLY A 409 -16.81 -26.06 17.70
N TRP A 410 -16.07 -27.06 18.10
CA TRP A 410 -14.76 -26.87 18.73
C TRP A 410 -13.79 -26.10 17.82
N GLY A 411 -13.17 -25.05 18.34
CA GLY A 411 -12.19 -24.23 17.59
C GLY A 411 -12.81 -23.34 16.48
N GLN A 412 -14.10 -23.08 16.51
CA GLN A 412 -14.83 -22.32 15.50
C GLN A 412 -15.47 -21.03 16.07
N GLY A 413 -16.15 -20.30 15.18
CA GLY A 413 -16.81 -19.05 15.54
C GLY A 413 -15.82 -17.93 15.84
N ILE A 414 -16.24 -16.98 16.67
CA ILE A 414 -15.40 -15.83 17.06
C ILE A 414 -14.14 -16.25 17.84
N LEU A 415 -14.06 -17.49 18.32
CA LEU A 415 -12.86 -18.06 18.93
C LEU A 415 -11.66 -18.02 17.96
N ARG A 416 -11.87 -18.18 16.65
CA ARG A 416 -10.79 -18.06 15.65
C ARG A 416 -10.05 -16.73 15.75
N VAL A 417 -10.79 -15.64 15.93
CA VAL A 417 -10.19 -14.29 16.07
C VAL A 417 -9.37 -14.20 17.35
N TYR A 418 -9.94 -14.68 18.48
CA TYR A 418 -9.22 -14.71 19.75
C TYR A 418 -7.94 -15.56 19.68
N ASP A 419 -8.00 -16.73 19.02
CA ASP A 419 -6.85 -17.63 18.90
C ASP A 419 -5.70 -16.93 18.15
N ILE A 420 -5.97 -16.21 17.08
CA ILE A 420 -4.93 -15.44 16.37
C ILE A 420 -4.35 -14.34 17.25
N LEU A 421 -5.20 -13.52 17.87
CA LEU A 421 -4.75 -12.42 18.73
C LEU A 421 -3.99 -12.92 19.98
N SER A 422 -4.25 -14.14 20.44
CA SER A 422 -3.52 -14.76 21.56
C SER A 422 -2.05 -15.05 21.23
N HIS A 423 -1.66 -14.99 19.93
CA HIS A 423 -0.29 -15.15 19.46
C HIS A 423 0.43 -13.82 19.23
N ASP A 424 -0.15 -12.71 19.62
CA ASP A 424 0.45 -11.38 19.45
C ASP A 424 1.86 -11.24 20.06
N PHE A 425 2.20 -12.11 21.02
CA PHE A 425 3.53 -12.15 21.64
C PHE A 425 4.68 -12.55 20.69
N VAL A 426 4.41 -13.06 19.49
CA VAL A 426 5.46 -13.46 18.53
C VAL A 426 5.92 -12.31 17.64
N TYR A 427 5.16 -11.21 17.58
CA TYR A 427 5.47 -10.06 16.76
C TYR A 427 6.31 -9.03 17.51
N HIS A 428 7.24 -8.37 16.82
CA HIS A 428 8.06 -7.32 17.41
C HIS A 428 7.23 -6.08 17.79
N ASP A 429 6.39 -5.61 16.86
CA ASP A 429 5.56 -4.39 17.07
C ASP A 429 4.14 -4.58 16.52
N LEU A 430 3.19 -4.69 17.43
CA LEU A 430 1.77 -4.87 17.08
C LEU A 430 1.14 -3.62 16.46
N SER A 431 1.67 -2.44 16.75
CA SER A 431 1.18 -1.18 16.16
C SER A 431 1.48 -1.09 14.66
N LYS A 432 2.39 -1.92 14.17
CA LYS A 432 2.83 -2.03 12.77
C LYS A 432 2.15 -3.16 11.99
N MET A 433 1.24 -3.89 12.59
CA MET A 433 0.44 -4.91 11.90
C MET A 433 -0.64 -4.23 11.06
N LEU A 434 -0.61 -4.37 9.74
CA LEU A 434 -1.73 -3.94 8.89
C LEU A 434 -2.82 -4.99 8.93
N ILE A 435 -3.98 -4.63 9.48
CA ILE A 435 -5.16 -5.50 9.62
C ILE A 435 -6.21 -5.14 8.58
N PHE A 436 -6.85 -6.14 8.00
CA PHE A 436 -7.79 -5.93 6.90
C PHE A 436 -8.85 -7.04 6.82
N PRO A 437 -10.09 -6.70 6.41
CA PRO A 437 -11.15 -7.69 6.23
C PRO A 437 -11.13 -8.33 4.85
N GLY A 438 -10.48 -7.69 3.90
CA GLY A 438 -10.32 -8.09 2.50
C GLY A 438 -9.48 -7.07 1.74
N ASN A 439 -9.01 -7.46 0.57
CA ASN A 439 -8.27 -6.61 -0.37
C ASN A 439 -8.66 -6.93 -1.82
N HIS A 440 -7.95 -6.38 -2.78
CA HIS A 440 -8.20 -6.56 -4.21
C HIS A 440 -7.85 -7.97 -4.76
N ASP A 441 -7.19 -8.82 -3.96
CA ASP A 441 -6.80 -10.20 -4.32
C ASP A 441 -7.63 -11.26 -3.62
N THR A 442 -8.40 -10.87 -2.61
CA THR A 442 -9.25 -11.79 -1.86
C THR A 442 -10.72 -11.62 -2.24
N GLU A 443 -11.55 -12.63 -1.97
CA GLU A 443 -13.00 -12.50 -2.08
C GLU A 443 -13.47 -11.26 -1.31
N ARG A 444 -14.37 -10.45 -1.88
CA ARG A 444 -14.89 -9.28 -1.19
C ARG A 444 -15.52 -9.64 0.14
N ILE A 445 -15.33 -8.79 1.15
CA ILE A 445 -15.86 -9.05 2.50
C ILE A 445 -17.38 -9.21 2.50
N GLY A 446 -18.10 -8.51 1.61
CA GLY A 446 -19.54 -8.66 1.46
C GLY A 446 -19.95 -10.09 1.11
N ASP A 447 -19.22 -10.75 0.22
CA ASP A 447 -19.47 -12.15 -0.16
C ASP A 447 -19.03 -13.11 0.94
N ALA A 448 -17.82 -12.95 1.46
CA ALA A 448 -17.28 -13.76 2.54
C ALA A 448 -18.21 -13.80 3.76
N LEU A 449 -18.86 -12.69 4.08
CA LEU A 449 -19.84 -12.58 5.16
C LEU A 449 -21.27 -12.94 4.74
N ARG A 450 -21.44 -13.59 3.56
CA ARG A 450 -22.72 -14.05 3.04
C ARG A 450 -23.74 -12.91 2.90
N LYS A 451 -23.27 -11.74 2.46
CA LYS A 451 -24.08 -10.53 2.21
C LYS A 451 -24.92 -10.10 3.43
N ASN A 452 -24.40 -10.35 4.63
CA ASN A 452 -25.08 -10.02 5.88
C ASN A 452 -24.56 -8.67 6.43
N PRO A 453 -25.37 -7.60 6.43
CA PRO A 453 -24.95 -6.27 6.89
C PRO A 453 -24.54 -6.23 8.37
N ASN A 454 -25.14 -7.07 9.21
CA ASN A 454 -24.79 -7.12 10.64
C ASN A 454 -23.38 -7.69 10.85
N ARG A 455 -23.01 -8.75 10.11
CA ARG A 455 -21.65 -9.29 10.14
C ARG A 455 -20.64 -8.28 9.62
N LEU A 456 -21.00 -7.52 8.60
CA LEU A 456 -20.14 -6.43 8.11
C LEU A 456 -19.91 -5.38 9.19
N LYS A 457 -20.95 -4.95 9.89
CA LYS A 457 -20.83 -4.03 11.05
C LYS A 457 -19.89 -4.58 12.12
N ILE A 458 -19.96 -5.88 12.42
CA ILE A 458 -19.01 -6.51 13.36
C ILE A 458 -17.59 -6.44 12.82
N ALA A 459 -17.36 -6.83 11.55
CA ALA A 459 -16.03 -6.80 10.93
C ALA A 459 -15.42 -5.39 10.96
N MET A 460 -16.19 -4.37 10.57
CA MET A 460 -15.74 -2.97 10.58
C MET A 460 -15.46 -2.47 12.00
N THR A 461 -16.25 -2.91 13.00
CA THR A 461 -15.99 -2.57 14.40
C THR A 461 -14.69 -3.20 14.89
N LEU A 462 -14.44 -4.46 14.56
CA LEU A 462 -13.17 -5.12 14.88
C LEU A 462 -11.99 -4.38 14.23
N MET A 463 -12.10 -3.99 12.95
CA MET A 463 -11.07 -3.17 12.27
C MET A 463 -10.83 -1.86 13.01
N ALA A 464 -11.87 -1.17 13.43
CA ALA A 464 -11.75 0.13 14.10
C ALA A 464 -11.21 0.06 15.53
N THR A 465 -11.29 -1.08 16.20
CA THR A 465 -11.03 -1.17 17.65
C THR A 465 -9.88 -2.10 18.05
N MET A 466 -9.47 -3.03 17.18
CA MET A 466 -8.31 -3.89 17.45
C MET A 466 -6.98 -3.14 17.27
N ARG A 467 -5.89 -3.80 17.68
CA ARG A 467 -4.52 -3.32 17.50
C ARG A 467 -4.15 -3.28 16.02
N GLY A 468 -3.18 -2.44 15.65
CA GLY A 468 -2.64 -2.35 14.31
C GLY A 468 -3.25 -1.24 13.47
N ILE A 469 -2.96 -1.27 12.18
CA ILE A 469 -3.32 -0.26 11.18
C ILE A 469 -4.47 -0.83 10.35
N PRO A 470 -5.72 -0.36 10.50
CA PRO A 470 -6.84 -0.88 9.72
C PRO A 470 -6.78 -0.43 8.26
N GLN A 471 -7.11 -1.36 7.37
CA GLN A 471 -7.30 -1.12 5.94
C GLN A 471 -8.64 -1.72 5.50
N ILE A 472 -9.40 -1.00 4.67
CA ILE A 472 -10.57 -1.51 3.96
C ILE A 472 -10.44 -1.29 2.46
N PHE A 473 -11.07 -2.13 1.66
CA PHE A 473 -11.06 -2.02 0.20
C PHE A 473 -12.28 -1.22 -0.29
N ALA A 474 -12.08 -0.30 -1.22
CA ALA A 474 -13.12 0.58 -1.77
C ALA A 474 -14.41 -0.18 -2.12
N GLY A 475 -15.50 0.25 -1.51
CA GLY A 475 -16.80 -0.39 -1.60
C GLY A 475 -17.16 -1.35 -0.47
N ASP A 476 -16.22 -1.70 0.42
CA ASP A 476 -16.52 -2.52 1.60
C ASP A 476 -17.47 -1.78 2.55
N GLU A 477 -17.34 -0.46 2.67
CA GLU A 477 -18.16 0.42 3.50
C GLU A 477 -19.64 0.48 3.09
N ILE A 478 -19.93 0.08 1.86
CA ILE A 478 -21.30 0.00 1.31
C ILE A 478 -21.70 -1.43 0.94
N MET A 479 -20.86 -2.39 1.34
CA MET A 479 -21.03 -3.83 1.08
C MET A 479 -21.14 -4.17 -0.41
N LEU A 480 -20.22 -3.65 -1.25
CA LEU A 480 -20.09 -4.14 -2.62
C LEU A 480 -19.72 -5.63 -2.59
N VAL A 481 -20.24 -6.37 -3.56
CA VAL A 481 -19.99 -7.79 -3.73
C VAL A 481 -19.41 -8.06 -5.12
N SER A 482 -18.78 -9.20 -5.27
CA SER A 482 -18.21 -9.67 -6.54
C SER A 482 -19.29 -9.89 -7.59
N ASN A 483 -18.91 -9.83 -8.86
CA ASN A 483 -19.81 -10.04 -9.98
C ASN A 483 -19.41 -11.30 -10.77
N ASN A 484 -20.33 -12.25 -10.92
CA ASN A 484 -20.21 -13.41 -11.79
C ASN A 484 -18.91 -14.22 -11.59
N LEU A 485 -18.49 -14.48 -10.34
CA LEU A 485 -17.30 -15.28 -10.04
C LEU A 485 -17.40 -16.65 -10.71
N LYS A 486 -16.38 -17.02 -11.45
CA LYS A 486 -16.20 -18.39 -12.01
C LYS A 486 -15.56 -19.33 -11.00
N TYR A 487 -14.74 -18.79 -10.11
CA TYR A 487 -14.04 -19.50 -9.00
C TYR A 487 -13.66 -18.45 -7.93
N PRO A 488 -13.34 -18.84 -6.69
CA PRO A 488 -13.13 -17.90 -5.57
C PRO A 488 -12.05 -16.82 -5.78
N SER A 489 -11.04 -17.11 -6.61
CA SER A 489 -9.96 -16.16 -6.98
C SER A 489 -10.11 -15.60 -8.39
N ASP A 490 -11.34 -15.47 -8.90
CA ASP A 490 -11.59 -14.82 -10.20
C ASP A 490 -11.46 -13.31 -10.08
N HIS A 491 -10.24 -12.80 -10.25
CA HIS A 491 -9.91 -11.37 -10.11
C HIS A 491 -10.78 -10.47 -10.98
N GLY A 492 -11.19 -10.90 -12.17
CA GLY A 492 -12.11 -10.14 -13.00
C GLY A 492 -13.48 -9.94 -12.34
N GLY A 493 -13.96 -10.93 -11.58
CA GLY A 493 -15.22 -10.84 -10.84
C GLY A 493 -15.09 -10.15 -9.47
N LEU A 494 -13.93 -10.23 -8.82
CA LEU A 494 -13.67 -9.59 -7.52
C LEU A 494 -13.54 -8.07 -7.64
N ARG A 495 -12.95 -7.58 -8.72
CA ARG A 495 -12.53 -6.20 -8.94
C ARG A 495 -13.60 -5.43 -9.70
N VAL A 496 -14.78 -5.30 -9.08
CA VAL A 496 -15.94 -4.60 -9.66
C VAL A 496 -15.75 -3.09 -9.64
N ASP A 497 -16.40 -2.40 -10.60
CA ASP A 497 -16.45 -0.94 -10.62
C ASP A 497 -17.20 -0.39 -9.40
N PHE A 498 -16.74 0.76 -8.91
CA PHE A 498 -17.46 1.52 -7.91
C PHE A 498 -18.64 2.24 -8.58
N PRO A 499 -19.92 1.99 -8.18
CA PRO A 499 -21.08 2.57 -8.85
C PRO A 499 -21.15 4.08 -8.68
N GLY A 500 -21.23 4.80 -9.78
CA GLY A 500 -21.20 6.26 -9.83
C GLY A 500 -19.88 6.83 -10.34
N GLY A 501 -18.86 5.99 -10.54
CA GLY A 501 -17.54 6.42 -11.00
C GLY A 501 -17.48 6.75 -12.50
N TRP A 502 -18.50 6.44 -13.30
CA TRP A 502 -18.48 6.70 -14.74
C TRP A 502 -19.65 7.55 -15.20
N PRO A 503 -19.44 8.42 -16.21
CA PRO A 503 -20.53 9.15 -16.84
C PRO A 503 -21.63 8.19 -17.35
N GLY A 504 -22.86 8.40 -16.91
CA GLY A 504 -24.01 7.58 -17.32
C GLY A 504 -24.35 6.41 -16.39
N ASP A 505 -23.62 6.21 -15.31
CA ASP A 505 -23.98 5.27 -14.26
C ASP A 505 -25.36 5.65 -13.69
N LYS A 506 -26.21 4.64 -13.44
CA LYS A 506 -27.62 4.86 -13.02
C LYS A 506 -27.73 5.26 -11.55
N ILE A 507 -26.76 4.89 -10.74
CA ILE A 507 -26.71 5.14 -9.31
C ILE A 507 -25.28 5.62 -9.00
N ASP A 508 -25.22 6.68 -8.23
CA ASP A 508 -23.96 7.25 -7.77
C ASP A 508 -23.83 7.03 -6.26
N LEU A 509 -23.05 6.04 -5.85
CA LEU A 509 -22.84 5.71 -4.44
C LEU A 509 -21.83 6.61 -3.74
N PHE A 510 -21.17 7.50 -4.45
CA PHE A 510 -20.38 8.58 -3.83
C PHE A 510 -21.29 9.61 -3.15
N THR A 511 -22.54 9.74 -3.60
CA THR A 511 -23.52 10.68 -3.04
C THR A 511 -24.42 10.04 -1.97
N ALA A 512 -24.87 10.84 -1.00
CA ALA A 512 -25.84 10.39 0.01
C ALA A 512 -27.17 9.97 -0.62
N GLU A 513 -27.65 10.71 -1.63
CA GLU A 513 -28.87 10.39 -2.38
C GLU A 513 -28.77 9.04 -3.10
N GLY A 514 -27.63 8.76 -3.71
CA GLY A 514 -27.39 7.48 -4.39
C GLY A 514 -27.36 6.32 -3.43
N ARG A 515 -26.65 6.47 -2.28
CA ARG A 515 -26.64 5.45 -1.22
C ARG A 515 -28.03 5.18 -0.66
N GLU A 516 -28.86 6.20 -0.47
CA GLU A 516 -30.26 6.05 -0.05
C GLU A 516 -31.14 5.42 -1.13
N ALA A 517 -30.87 5.66 -2.39
CA ALA A 517 -31.67 5.16 -3.51
C ALA A 517 -31.34 3.74 -3.94
N GLN A 518 -30.18 3.20 -3.56
CA GLN A 518 -29.74 1.86 -3.95
C GLN A 518 -30.75 0.78 -3.56
N THR A 519 -31.06 -0.11 -4.51
CA THR A 519 -31.97 -1.25 -4.31
C THR A 519 -31.40 -2.58 -4.83
N HIS A 520 -30.23 -2.54 -5.46
CA HIS A 520 -29.52 -3.72 -5.98
C HIS A 520 -28.02 -3.59 -5.72
N ASN A 521 -27.37 -4.69 -5.42
CA ASN A 521 -25.91 -4.75 -5.30
C ASN A 521 -25.25 -4.96 -6.67
N THR A 522 -23.92 -4.98 -6.72
CA THR A 522 -23.11 -5.13 -7.95
C THR A 522 -23.37 -6.45 -8.70
N ASP A 523 -23.73 -7.51 -8.00
CA ASP A 523 -24.16 -8.80 -8.60
C ASP A 523 -25.62 -8.80 -9.11
N GLY A 524 -26.32 -7.67 -9.03
CA GLY A 524 -27.71 -7.53 -9.42
C GLY A 524 -28.74 -8.06 -8.41
N LEU A 525 -28.30 -8.57 -7.26
CA LEU A 525 -29.22 -9.01 -6.20
C LEU A 525 -29.88 -7.82 -5.53
N LYS A 526 -31.18 -7.99 -5.24
CA LYS A 526 -31.96 -6.96 -4.55
C LYS A 526 -31.52 -6.79 -3.11
N VAL A 527 -31.29 -5.55 -2.70
CA VAL A 527 -31.00 -5.15 -1.32
C VAL A 527 -32.07 -4.19 -0.79
N PRO A 528 -32.26 -4.09 0.54
CA PRO A 528 -33.13 -3.08 1.12
C PRO A 528 -32.71 -1.67 0.71
N LYS A 529 -33.70 -0.83 0.37
CA LYS A 529 -33.45 0.59 0.10
C LYS A 529 -32.81 1.25 1.34
N GLY A 530 -31.80 2.08 1.15
CA GLY A 530 -31.06 2.74 2.22
C GLY A 530 -30.03 1.86 2.92
N GLN A 531 -29.82 0.59 2.52
CA GLN A 531 -28.81 -0.27 3.14
C GLN A 531 -27.40 0.28 2.97
N ALA A 532 -27.04 0.79 1.78
CA ALA A 532 -25.73 1.37 1.54
C ALA A 532 -25.52 2.62 2.40
N ALA A 533 -26.55 3.47 2.55
CA ALA A 533 -26.46 4.64 3.43
C ALA A 533 -26.30 4.26 4.91
N ASP A 534 -27.05 3.26 5.38
CA ASP A 534 -26.92 2.75 6.77
C ASP A 534 -25.51 2.22 7.05
N LEU A 535 -24.94 1.46 6.11
CA LEU A 535 -23.62 0.89 6.25
C LEU A 535 -22.53 1.97 6.17
N PHE A 536 -22.59 2.85 5.18
CA PHE A 536 -21.66 3.96 5.06
C PHE A 536 -21.65 4.83 6.32
N ASN A 537 -22.84 5.24 6.79
CA ASN A 537 -22.98 6.06 7.99
C ASN A 537 -22.43 5.35 9.24
N TYR A 538 -22.63 4.04 9.36
CA TYR A 538 -22.07 3.24 10.44
C TYR A 538 -20.55 3.24 10.40
N VAL A 539 -19.95 2.93 9.24
CA VAL A 539 -18.50 2.86 9.05
C VAL A 539 -17.87 4.24 9.23
N SER A 540 -18.44 5.27 8.61
CA SER A 540 -17.97 6.65 8.74
C SER A 540 -17.97 7.11 10.20
N HIS A 541 -19.10 6.96 10.91
CA HIS A 541 -19.18 7.33 12.33
C HIS A 541 -18.08 6.66 13.17
N LEU A 542 -17.87 5.38 12.94
CA LEU A 542 -16.91 4.57 13.69
C LEU A 542 -15.44 5.01 13.42
N PHE A 543 -15.09 5.25 12.16
CA PHE A 543 -13.74 5.68 11.82
C PHE A 543 -13.48 7.16 12.12
N GLN A 544 -14.49 8.04 12.01
CA GLN A 544 -14.39 9.41 12.48
C GLN A 544 -14.17 9.48 14.01
N TRP A 545 -14.91 8.64 14.78
CA TRP A 545 -14.67 8.49 16.21
C TRP A 545 -13.24 8.02 16.50
N ARG A 546 -12.77 6.98 15.78
CA ARG A 546 -11.43 6.40 15.95
C ARG A 546 -10.32 7.43 15.80
N LYS A 547 -10.43 8.37 14.85
CA LYS A 547 -9.39 9.40 14.60
C LYS A 547 -8.91 10.14 15.86
N THR A 548 -9.78 10.27 16.85
CA THR A 548 -9.52 11.06 18.07
C THR A 548 -9.19 10.19 19.29
N LYS A 549 -8.96 8.87 19.11
CA LYS A 549 -8.88 7.92 20.21
C LYS A 549 -7.50 7.33 20.37
N ASP A 550 -6.66 8.02 21.15
CA ASP A 550 -5.30 7.55 21.44
C ASP A 550 -5.30 6.16 22.12
N VAL A 551 -6.26 5.88 22.98
CA VAL A 551 -6.46 4.58 23.61
C VAL A 551 -6.65 3.44 22.60
N ILE A 552 -7.19 3.72 21.42
CA ILE A 552 -7.29 2.75 20.32
C ILE A 552 -5.95 2.64 19.58
N HIS A 553 -5.27 3.76 19.35
CA HIS A 553 -4.04 3.79 18.58
C HIS A 553 -2.87 3.17 19.34
N ASN A 554 -2.71 3.54 20.61
CA ASN A 554 -1.53 3.27 21.43
C ASN A 554 -1.83 2.49 22.72
N GLY A 555 -3.11 2.36 23.10
CA GLY A 555 -3.51 1.70 24.32
C GLY A 555 -3.23 0.20 24.34
N LYS A 556 -3.24 -0.35 25.52
CA LYS A 556 -3.10 -1.80 25.78
C LYS A 556 -4.39 -2.54 25.44
N THR A 557 -4.28 -3.84 25.19
CA THR A 557 -5.43 -4.72 25.01
C THR A 557 -5.53 -5.69 26.17
N LEU A 558 -6.74 -5.89 26.70
CA LEU A 558 -7.07 -6.97 27.62
C LEU A 558 -8.15 -7.85 26.97
N HIS A 559 -7.79 -9.10 26.67
CA HIS A 559 -8.69 -10.07 26.06
C HIS A 559 -9.36 -10.94 27.12
N PHE A 560 -10.65 -11.23 26.91
CA PHE A 560 -11.34 -12.27 27.64
C PHE A 560 -11.67 -13.42 26.69
N MET A 561 -11.44 -14.66 27.15
CA MET A 561 -11.72 -15.86 26.36
C MET A 561 -13.17 -15.87 25.88
N THR A 562 -13.40 -16.23 24.64
CA THR A 562 -14.72 -16.31 24.01
C THR A 562 -15.63 -17.33 24.72
N ARG A 563 -16.93 -17.02 24.77
CA ARG A 563 -17.97 -17.91 25.35
C ARG A 563 -19.24 -17.81 24.51
N ASP A 564 -19.88 -18.93 24.23
CA ASP A 564 -21.16 -18.98 23.52
C ASP A 564 -21.20 -18.13 22.23
N ASN A 565 -20.10 -18.15 21.47
CA ASN A 565 -19.89 -17.36 20.27
C ASN A 565 -19.94 -15.83 20.52
N THR A 566 -19.55 -15.39 21.74
CA THR A 566 -19.36 -13.99 22.08
C THR A 566 -17.91 -13.72 22.43
N TYR A 567 -17.46 -12.48 22.23
CA TYR A 567 -16.11 -12.04 22.53
C TYR A 567 -16.10 -10.64 23.11
N GLY A 568 -15.52 -10.49 24.30
CA GLY A 568 -15.32 -9.20 24.96
C GLY A 568 -13.84 -8.90 25.11
N PHE A 569 -13.45 -7.68 24.77
CA PHE A 569 -12.10 -7.17 25.01
C PHE A 569 -12.12 -5.68 25.35
N PHE A 570 -11.03 -5.22 25.94
CA PHE A 570 -10.84 -3.83 26.30
C PHE A 570 -9.60 -3.27 25.62
N ARG A 571 -9.72 -2.03 25.12
CA ARG A 571 -8.58 -1.15 24.86
C ARG A 571 -8.51 -0.18 26.03
N TYR A 572 -7.32 0.04 26.59
CA TYR A 572 -7.19 0.89 27.78
C TYR A 572 -5.80 1.53 27.87
N ASP A 573 -5.77 2.70 28.46
CA ASP A 573 -4.57 3.39 28.89
C ASP A 573 -4.76 3.94 30.32
N ASP A 574 -4.04 4.99 30.70
CA ASP A 574 -4.14 5.55 32.06
C ASP A 574 -5.42 6.37 32.26
N ASP A 575 -6.01 6.94 31.21
CA ASP A 575 -7.11 7.89 31.23
C ASP A 575 -8.45 7.30 30.73
N ASP A 576 -8.40 6.46 29.70
CA ASP A 576 -9.57 5.98 28.96
C ASP A 576 -9.65 4.45 28.93
N VAL A 577 -10.89 3.94 28.85
CA VAL A 577 -11.19 2.52 28.66
C VAL A 577 -12.26 2.40 27.59
N VAL A 578 -12.01 1.60 26.57
CA VAL A 578 -13.00 1.23 25.54
C VAL A 578 -13.29 -0.25 25.65
N PHE A 579 -14.54 -0.58 25.92
CA PHE A 579 -15.03 -1.96 25.92
C PHE A 579 -15.70 -2.29 24.61
N VAL A 580 -15.33 -3.41 24.01
CA VAL A 580 -15.94 -3.98 22.80
C VAL A 580 -16.52 -5.34 23.13
N TYR A 581 -17.81 -5.53 22.84
CA TYR A 581 -18.47 -6.81 23.02
C TYR A 581 -19.17 -7.24 21.75
N VAL A 582 -18.68 -8.33 21.17
CA VAL A 582 -19.22 -8.96 19.96
C VAL A 582 -20.14 -10.12 20.37
N ASN A 583 -21.37 -10.11 19.88
CA ASN A 583 -22.26 -11.26 19.87
C ASN A 583 -22.38 -11.80 18.43
N ASN A 584 -21.59 -12.83 18.09
CA ASN A 584 -21.62 -13.48 16.77
C ASN A 584 -22.68 -14.59 16.68
N SER A 585 -23.45 -14.86 17.75
CA SER A 585 -24.48 -15.89 17.77
C SER A 585 -25.80 -15.41 17.12
N SER A 586 -26.68 -16.35 16.82
CA SER A 586 -28.03 -16.06 16.30
C SER A 586 -29.05 -15.67 17.37
N GLU A 587 -28.64 -15.64 18.65
CA GLU A 587 -29.50 -15.32 19.77
C GLU A 587 -29.00 -14.07 20.52
N PRO A 588 -29.89 -13.27 21.16
CA PRO A 588 -29.43 -12.18 22.01
C PRO A 588 -28.67 -12.71 23.23
N LYS A 589 -27.64 -11.98 23.64
CA LYS A 589 -26.79 -12.34 24.78
C LYS A 589 -26.72 -11.22 25.81
N ASN A 590 -26.77 -11.58 27.05
CA ASN A 590 -26.48 -10.65 28.16
C ASN A 590 -24.95 -10.49 28.27
N VAL A 591 -24.51 -9.26 28.50
CA VAL A 591 -23.10 -8.99 28.79
C VAL A 591 -22.78 -9.51 30.19
N PRO A 592 -21.88 -10.50 30.37
CA PRO A 592 -21.58 -11.05 31.67
C PRO A 592 -20.58 -10.16 32.42
N TRP A 593 -20.99 -9.00 32.88
CA TRP A 593 -20.10 -8.00 33.51
C TRP A 593 -19.27 -8.53 34.66
N SER A 594 -19.82 -9.42 35.47
CA SER A 594 -19.04 -10.07 36.56
C SER A 594 -17.84 -10.87 36.06
N TYR A 595 -17.87 -11.31 34.81
CA TYR A 595 -16.73 -11.98 34.17
C TYR A 595 -15.63 -11.00 33.79
N TYR A 596 -15.96 -9.74 33.54
CA TYR A 596 -15.05 -8.67 33.18
C TYR A 596 -14.57 -7.82 34.36
N ALA A 597 -14.91 -8.19 35.58
CA ALA A 597 -14.67 -7.41 36.82
C ALA A 597 -13.21 -6.96 37.00
N GLU A 598 -12.24 -7.72 36.48
CA GLU A 598 -10.81 -7.37 36.52
C GLU A 598 -10.51 -5.94 36.03
N ILE A 599 -11.29 -5.42 35.06
CA ILE A 599 -11.11 -4.08 34.51
C ILE A 599 -12.38 -3.24 34.63
N SER A 600 -13.56 -3.85 34.66
CA SER A 600 -14.83 -3.11 34.67
C SER A 600 -15.26 -2.64 36.07
N ASP A 601 -14.68 -3.19 37.14
CA ASP A 601 -15.02 -2.79 38.50
C ASP A 601 -14.68 -1.31 38.74
N GLY A 602 -15.70 -0.55 39.14
CA GLY A 602 -15.57 0.88 39.42
C GLY A 602 -15.75 1.79 38.18
N LEU A 603 -15.85 1.25 36.97
CA LEU A 603 -16.17 2.05 35.79
C LEU A 603 -17.59 2.62 35.88
N LYS A 604 -17.75 3.89 35.51
CA LYS A 604 -19.02 4.63 35.51
C LYS A 604 -19.13 5.53 34.31
N GLY A 605 -20.37 5.93 34.00
CA GLY A 605 -20.60 6.93 32.94
C GLY A 605 -20.23 6.43 31.56
N GLY A 606 -20.42 5.14 31.29
CA GLY A 606 -20.19 4.57 29.97
C GLY A 606 -21.09 5.19 28.91
N VAL A 607 -20.55 5.40 27.72
CA VAL A 607 -21.29 5.91 26.57
C VAL A 607 -21.11 4.96 25.40
N ASP A 608 -22.23 4.47 24.86
CA ASP A 608 -22.20 3.69 23.62
C ASP A 608 -21.78 4.59 22.45
N VAL A 609 -20.70 4.21 21.78
CA VAL A 609 -20.07 5.02 20.72
C VAL A 609 -21.02 5.25 19.54
N MET A 610 -21.80 4.24 19.18
CA MET A 610 -22.64 4.31 17.97
C MET A 610 -23.93 5.08 18.19
N THR A 611 -24.46 5.08 19.42
CA THR A 611 -25.75 5.72 19.73
C THR A 611 -25.62 7.01 20.54
N GLY A 612 -24.46 7.23 21.16
CA GLY A 612 -24.23 8.32 22.11
C GLY A 612 -25.03 8.19 23.41
N GLN A 613 -25.69 7.03 23.67
CA GLN A 613 -26.50 6.83 24.83
C GLN A 613 -25.67 6.31 26.01
N PRO A 614 -26.04 6.69 27.26
CA PRO A 614 -25.43 6.11 28.45
C PRO A 614 -25.58 4.60 28.46
N LEU A 615 -24.50 3.89 28.77
CA LEU A 615 -24.48 2.44 28.97
C LEU A 615 -23.63 2.11 30.17
N GLU A 616 -24.32 1.82 31.29
CA GLU A 616 -23.67 1.49 32.55
C GLU A 616 -23.29 0.00 32.62
N VAL A 617 -22.31 -0.31 33.45
CA VAL A 617 -21.96 -1.69 33.83
C VAL A 617 -23.15 -2.31 34.56
N SER A 618 -23.93 -3.12 33.86
CA SER A 618 -25.17 -3.72 34.35
C SER A 618 -25.46 -5.07 33.73
N ASP A 619 -25.78 -6.07 34.49
CA ASP A 619 -26.17 -7.41 34.03
C ASP A 619 -27.45 -7.41 33.15
N ALA A 620 -28.15 -6.28 33.08
CA ALA A 620 -29.29 -6.09 32.20
C ALA A 620 -28.89 -5.68 30.76
N THR A 621 -27.61 -5.44 30.50
CA THR A 621 -27.14 -5.10 29.13
C THR A 621 -27.30 -6.29 28.20
N VAL A 622 -28.12 -6.13 27.16
CA VAL A 622 -28.40 -7.17 26.15
C VAL A 622 -27.87 -6.72 24.82
N VAL A 623 -27.07 -7.56 24.17
CA VAL A 623 -26.58 -7.36 22.79
C VAL A 623 -27.34 -8.28 21.86
N GLY A 624 -27.94 -7.73 20.81
CA GLY A 624 -28.74 -8.47 19.86
C GLY A 624 -27.94 -9.56 19.13
N PRO A 625 -28.62 -10.46 18.37
CA PRO A 625 -27.94 -11.46 17.58
C PRO A 625 -27.13 -10.79 16.48
N GLN A 626 -25.93 -11.34 16.18
CA GLN A 626 -25.01 -10.82 15.17
C GLN A 626 -24.84 -9.29 15.29
N SER A 627 -24.49 -8.83 16.49
CA SER A 627 -24.34 -7.42 16.83
C SER A 627 -23.10 -7.17 17.67
N VAL A 628 -22.70 -5.91 17.75
CA VAL A 628 -21.55 -5.46 18.53
C VAL A 628 -21.89 -4.15 19.23
N ILE A 629 -21.36 -3.95 20.41
CA ILE A 629 -21.37 -2.66 21.12
C ILE A 629 -19.93 -2.20 21.36
N VAL A 630 -19.74 -0.90 21.33
CA VAL A 630 -18.49 -0.21 21.69
C VAL A 630 -18.83 0.83 22.74
N VAL A 631 -18.24 0.73 23.91
CA VAL A 631 -18.55 1.61 25.04
C VAL A 631 -17.30 2.30 25.54
N GLU A 632 -17.34 3.62 25.58
CA GLU A 632 -16.29 4.43 26.20
C GLU A 632 -16.56 4.68 27.66
N TYR A 633 -15.53 4.49 28.48
CA TYR A 633 -15.50 4.89 29.90
C TYR A 633 -14.29 5.80 30.11
N LYS A 634 -14.41 6.70 31.06
CA LYS A 634 -13.27 7.46 31.63
C LYS A 634 -12.90 6.88 33.00
N LYS A 635 -11.59 6.75 33.22
CA LYS A 635 -11.07 6.33 34.56
C LYS A 635 -11.16 7.43 35.57
#